data_1af0421217857d934cdc133b58d61849
#
_entry.id   1af0421217857d934cdc133b58d61849
#
_cell.length_a   1.000
_cell.length_b   1.000
_cell.length_c   1.000
_cell.angle_alpha   90.00
_cell.angle_beta   90.00
_cell.angle_gamma   90.00
#
_symmetry.space_group_name_H-M   'P 1'
#
loop_
_entity.id
_entity.type
_entity.pdbx_description
1 polymer ?
#
loop_
_entity_poly.entity_id
_entity_poly.type
_entity_poly.pdbx_seq_one_letter_code
_entity_poly.pdbx_strand_id
1 'polypeptide(L)'
;MKKRLFLLDAYALIFRGYYAFIKNPRINSKGLNTSAILGFMNSLFEVIKKEKPDHLAVAFDKGGSVARTELFADYKANREETPEAIRLAIPYIHEILKALHIPIIEKEGYEADDIIGTLSKQAEAQNYQVYMVTPDKDYAQLVSDNIFMYRPARSGNDIEIWGVKEVQEKFEVQNPLQVIDFLGMMGDAVDNIPGLPGVGEKTAKKLLADFGSMENLLANTDKLKGKLRENIENNKEKGILSKQLATIMLDVPVTFDEADFAMSQPDFEAVGKIFDELEFRQLLQNFLKTYQPEAVVQAPPKAASGQLDLFSQGDLFAQPQLVSDKKNSSNTPHFYQLADTPMAQQLLLQSLLQQTEVCFDTETTNVNALEAELVGISFCWAAHKGYYLPFPKEKEAATKLIEQFRPFFENEQIAKVGQNLKYDLKVLQNYGVEVQGALFDTMIAHYLLNPDMRHNMDILSETYLNYTPIAIESLIGKGKTQRSMRTVPIDEVKEYAVEDADVTWQLKNVFQSQMPQVNAQKIYTDLEAPLIKVLAAMEREGVNLDVDFLKEYSKTLDADIAQLETAIAEQAGETFNLASPKQLGDILFEKLKIDSKPKKTKTGQYATSEEVLAPFAAKHKIVADILEWRQVQKLKSTYVDALPLEVNKNTGRVHTTYMQTVAATGRLSSNNPNLQNIPIRTPRGQQVRKAFIARNPDYVLLSADYSQIELRIIAALSEEHNMIESFLRNEDIHRSTAAKVFNVPLEEVTREQRSHAKTVNFGIIYGVSAFGLSAQTDLSRSESKELIDTYYATYPNLRNYINKQIEFAREHGYVETILGRRRYLPDIHSHNQVVRGGAERNAVNAPIQGSAADIIKIAMIRIHNQLQAQKLQTRMLLQVHDELVFDVPKTELEIVKPLVKEAMENAFTLAVPLVADLGVGNNWLDAH
;
A
#
# COMPACT_ATOMS: atom_id res chain seq x y z
N MET A 1 -11.58 24.13 -37.46
CA MET A 1 -10.67 24.09 -36.33
C MET A 1 -9.31 23.62 -36.83
N LYS A 2 -8.19 24.07 -36.24
CA LYS A 2 -6.88 23.50 -36.55
C LYS A 2 -6.84 22.05 -36.09
N LYS A 3 -6.17 21.16 -36.81
CA LYS A 3 -5.92 19.79 -36.40
C LYS A 3 -5.02 19.77 -35.18
N ARG A 4 -5.22 18.81 -34.28
CA ARG A 4 -4.49 18.73 -33.03
C ARG A 4 -3.60 17.50 -33.02
N LEU A 5 -2.29 17.72 -32.74
CA LEU A 5 -1.28 16.69 -32.58
C LEU A 5 -0.86 16.61 -31.12
N PHE A 6 -0.88 15.39 -30.57
CA PHE A 6 -0.37 15.12 -29.22
C PHE A 6 0.90 14.27 -29.32
N LEU A 7 2.01 14.77 -28.75
CA LEU A 7 3.29 14.09 -28.70
C LEU A 7 3.63 13.75 -27.24
N LEU A 8 3.71 12.47 -26.93
CA LEU A 8 3.94 11.98 -25.58
C LEU A 8 5.42 11.65 -25.36
N ASP A 9 5.99 12.15 -24.27
CA ASP A 9 7.29 11.77 -23.75
C ASP A 9 7.17 10.45 -22.96
N ALA A 10 7.62 9.35 -23.54
CA ALA A 10 7.42 8.03 -22.99
C ALA A 10 8.07 7.87 -21.61
N TYR A 11 9.39 8.14 -21.52
CA TYR A 11 10.11 7.91 -20.27
C TYR A 11 9.63 8.80 -19.13
N ALA A 12 9.35 10.07 -19.37
CA ALA A 12 8.82 10.97 -18.37
C ALA A 12 7.48 10.47 -17.78
N LEU A 13 6.60 9.90 -18.62
CA LEU A 13 5.33 9.32 -18.21
C LEU A 13 5.48 7.95 -17.54
N ILE A 14 6.38 7.09 -18.02
CA ILE A 14 6.69 5.76 -17.45
C ILE A 14 7.27 5.91 -16.04
N PHE A 15 8.30 6.75 -15.87
CA PHE A 15 8.89 7.04 -14.57
C PHE A 15 7.85 7.62 -13.60
N ARG A 16 7.05 8.57 -14.07
CA ARG A 16 5.95 9.12 -13.28
C ARG A 16 4.98 8.03 -12.81
N GLY A 17 4.59 7.14 -13.70
CA GLY A 17 3.72 5.99 -13.40
C GLY A 17 4.34 5.07 -12.36
N TYR A 18 5.58 4.69 -12.53
CA TYR A 18 6.32 3.85 -11.59
C TYR A 18 6.39 4.45 -10.18
N TYR A 19 6.81 5.72 -10.07
CA TYR A 19 6.92 6.37 -8.76
C TYR A 19 5.58 6.68 -8.08
N ALA A 20 4.49 6.77 -8.84
CA ALA A 20 3.14 6.91 -8.26
C ALA A 20 2.74 5.68 -7.44
N PHE A 21 3.22 4.50 -7.81
CA PHE A 21 2.92 3.23 -7.15
C PHE A 21 4.06 2.67 -6.29
N ILE A 22 5.15 3.40 -6.09
CA ILE A 22 6.35 2.89 -5.41
C ILE A 22 6.09 2.37 -3.99
N LYS A 23 5.11 2.94 -3.28
CA LYS A 23 4.72 2.51 -1.92
C LYS A 23 3.75 1.32 -1.92
N ASN A 24 3.07 1.08 -3.02
CA ASN A 24 2.10 -0.01 -3.19
C ASN A 24 2.16 -0.49 -4.65
N PRO A 25 3.22 -1.21 -5.03
CA PRO A 25 3.44 -1.64 -6.41
C PRO A 25 2.34 -2.59 -6.88
N ARG A 26 2.02 -2.52 -8.15
CA ARG A 26 1.07 -3.41 -8.82
C ARG A 26 1.84 -4.59 -9.38
N ILE A 27 1.75 -5.72 -8.71
CA ILE A 27 2.41 -6.95 -9.12
C ILE A 27 1.33 -7.90 -9.60
N ASN A 28 1.50 -8.47 -10.81
CA ASN A 28 0.59 -9.47 -11.35
C ASN A 28 0.91 -10.87 -10.78
N SER A 29 0.07 -11.86 -11.09
CA SER A 29 0.23 -13.24 -10.61
C SER A 29 1.55 -13.91 -11.01
N LYS A 30 2.19 -13.42 -12.09
CA LYS A 30 3.49 -13.91 -12.57
C LYS A 30 4.68 -13.21 -11.90
N GLY A 31 4.43 -12.34 -10.90
CA GLY A 31 5.47 -11.59 -10.19
C GLY A 31 5.98 -10.35 -10.93
N LEU A 32 5.40 -10.00 -12.08
CA LEU A 32 5.80 -8.81 -12.83
C LEU A 32 5.24 -7.54 -12.19
N ASN A 33 6.10 -6.57 -11.89
CA ASN A 33 5.67 -5.24 -11.47
C ASN A 33 5.12 -4.44 -12.64
N THR A 34 3.80 -4.35 -12.74
CA THR A 34 3.07 -3.68 -13.82
C THR A 34 2.79 -2.20 -13.56
N SER A 35 3.31 -1.63 -12.47
CA SER A 35 3.03 -0.25 -12.05
C SER A 35 3.37 0.80 -13.10
N ALA A 36 4.52 0.66 -13.75
CA ALA A 36 5.00 1.57 -14.79
C ALA A 36 4.10 1.53 -16.02
N ILE A 37 3.71 0.33 -16.45
CA ILE A 37 2.81 0.12 -17.60
C ILE A 37 1.44 0.73 -17.29
N LEU A 38 0.87 0.41 -16.14
CA LEU A 38 -0.44 0.93 -15.72
C LEU A 38 -0.46 2.45 -15.64
N GLY A 39 0.59 3.05 -15.07
CA GLY A 39 0.69 4.50 -14.94
C GLY A 39 0.81 5.21 -16.29
N PHE A 40 1.61 4.67 -17.20
CA PHE A 40 1.75 5.17 -18.56
C PHE A 40 0.42 5.07 -19.33
N MET A 41 -0.22 3.89 -19.31
CA MET A 41 -1.48 3.65 -20.01
C MET A 41 -2.63 4.52 -19.49
N ASN A 42 -2.70 4.76 -18.17
CA ASN A 42 -3.69 5.68 -17.62
C ASN A 42 -3.48 7.11 -18.16
N SER A 43 -2.25 7.57 -18.27
CA SER A 43 -1.95 8.90 -18.84
C SER A 43 -2.31 8.97 -20.32
N LEU A 44 -1.99 7.93 -21.09
CA LEU A 44 -2.33 7.84 -22.52
C LEU A 44 -3.85 7.85 -22.74
N PHE A 45 -4.58 7.00 -22.02
CA PHE A 45 -6.06 6.94 -22.16
C PHE A 45 -6.76 8.19 -21.63
N GLU A 46 -6.18 8.87 -20.65
CA GLU A 46 -6.70 10.17 -20.21
C GLU A 46 -6.67 11.19 -21.36
N VAL A 47 -5.53 11.27 -22.06
CA VAL A 47 -5.38 12.14 -23.25
C VAL A 47 -6.36 11.75 -24.35
N ILE A 48 -6.42 10.48 -24.74
CA ILE A 48 -7.30 10.01 -25.80
C ILE A 48 -8.78 10.30 -25.48
N LYS A 49 -9.21 10.02 -24.27
CA LYS A 49 -10.62 10.16 -23.86
C LYS A 49 -11.05 11.61 -23.71
N LYS A 50 -10.22 12.45 -23.07
CA LYS A 50 -10.56 13.86 -22.77
C LYS A 50 -10.37 14.75 -23.97
N GLU A 51 -9.24 14.59 -24.65
CA GLU A 51 -8.83 15.51 -25.70
C GLU A 51 -9.28 15.06 -27.09
N LYS A 52 -9.50 13.76 -27.31
CA LYS A 52 -9.87 13.19 -28.62
C LYS A 52 -8.95 13.74 -29.72
N PRO A 53 -7.64 13.44 -29.68
CA PRO A 53 -6.66 13.96 -30.62
C PRO A 53 -6.95 13.53 -32.06
N ASP A 54 -6.67 14.41 -33.02
CA ASP A 54 -6.71 14.04 -34.44
C ASP A 54 -5.49 13.16 -34.81
N HIS A 55 -4.33 13.51 -34.20
CA HIS A 55 -3.03 12.85 -34.41
C HIS A 55 -2.33 12.65 -33.08
N LEU A 56 -1.63 11.52 -32.93
CA LEU A 56 -0.91 11.17 -31.70
C LEU A 56 0.30 10.30 -32.01
N ALA A 57 1.42 10.56 -31.29
CA ALA A 57 2.60 9.70 -31.32
C ALA A 57 3.30 9.70 -29.96
N VAL A 58 4.13 8.69 -29.71
CA VAL A 58 4.91 8.52 -28.49
C VAL A 58 6.39 8.47 -28.84
N ALA A 59 7.18 9.35 -28.25
CA ALA A 59 8.64 9.42 -28.44
C ALA A 59 9.38 8.71 -27.31
N PHE A 60 10.38 7.91 -27.68
CA PHE A 60 11.25 7.20 -26.75
C PHE A 60 12.71 7.62 -26.94
N ASP A 61 13.46 7.70 -25.82
CA ASP A 61 14.92 7.83 -25.85
C ASP A 61 15.55 6.53 -26.35
N LYS A 62 16.53 6.63 -27.27
CA LYS A 62 17.29 5.49 -27.75
C LYS A 62 18.78 5.74 -27.67
N GLY A 63 19.39 5.31 -26.57
CA GLY A 63 20.84 5.38 -26.38
C GLY A 63 21.38 6.72 -25.87
N GLY A 64 20.51 7.69 -25.51
CA GLY A 64 20.90 9.03 -25.03
C GLY A 64 21.41 9.95 -26.15
N SER A 65 21.76 11.21 -25.79
CA SER A 65 22.26 12.19 -26.74
C SER A 65 23.77 12.03 -26.99
N VAL A 66 24.13 11.61 -28.18
CA VAL A 66 25.57 11.51 -28.64
C VAL A 66 26.19 12.90 -28.62
N ALA A 67 25.54 13.89 -29.20
CA ALA A 67 26.08 15.24 -29.32
C ALA A 67 26.32 15.90 -27.96
N ARG A 68 25.39 15.73 -26.98
CA ARG A 68 25.57 16.28 -25.63
C ARG A 68 26.68 15.54 -24.85
N THR A 69 26.83 14.23 -25.07
CA THR A 69 27.87 13.42 -24.41
C THR A 69 29.25 13.73 -24.98
N GLU A 70 29.37 13.99 -26.30
CA GLU A 70 30.61 14.47 -26.94
C GLU A 70 30.99 15.86 -26.46
N LEU A 71 30.00 16.75 -26.25
CA LEU A 71 30.21 18.09 -25.75
C LEU A 71 30.61 18.10 -24.27
N PHE A 72 30.06 17.20 -23.46
CA PHE A 72 30.30 17.08 -22.04
C PHE A 72 30.18 15.64 -21.57
N ALA A 73 31.33 14.99 -21.36
CA ALA A 73 31.39 13.56 -21.03
C ALA A 73 30.64 13.16 -19.77
N ASP A 74 30.48 14.10 -18.81
CA ASP A 74 29.76 13.87 -17.56
C ASP A 74 28.25 14.18 -17.68
N TYR A 75 27.73 14.45 -18.88
CA TYR A 75 26.29 14.68 -19.09
C TYR A 75 25.50 13.45 -18.66
N LYS A 76 24.52 13.65 -17.77
CA LYS A 76 23.68 12.60 -17.17
C LYS A 76 24.45 11.51 -16.39
N ALA A 77 25.73 11.71 -16.08
CA ALA A 77 26.52 10.73 -15.31
C ALA A 77 26.00 10.50 -13.88
N ASN A 78 25.24 11.44 -13.35
CA ASN A 78 24.59 11.35 -12.02
C ASN A 78 23.24 10.60 -12.04
N ARG A 79 22.72 10.22 -13.22
CA ARG A 79 21.46 9.47 -13.28
C ARG A 79 21.63 8.08 -12.72
N GLU A 80 20.74 7.69 -11.81
CA GLU A 80 20.66 6.31 -11.33
C GLU A 80 20.29 5.38 -12.50
N GLU A 81 20.74 4.14 -12.41
CA GLU A 81 20.35 3.10 -13.36
C GLU A 81 18.83 2.93 -13.41
N THR A 82 18.28 2.78 -14.61
CA THR A 82 16.83 2.61 -14.79
C THR A 82 16.33 1.41 -13.99
N PRO A 83 15.33 1.57 -13.11
CA PRO A 83 14.75 0.48 -12.33
C PRO A 83 14.35 -0.71 -13.21
N GLU A 84 14.63 -1.91 -12.74
CA GLU A 84 14.34 -3.14 -13.50
C GLU A 84 12.88 -3.25 -13.92
N ALA A 85 11.95 -2.87 -13.04
CA ALA A 85 10.52 -2.84 -13.35
C ALA A 85 10.19 -1.91 -14.55
N ILE A 86 10.93 -0.83 -14.74
CA ILE A 86 10.77 0.05 -15.89
C ILE A 86 11.37 -0.61 -17.15
N ARG A 87 12.55 -1.24 -17.05
CA ARG A 87 13.16 -1.95 -18.18
C ARG A 87 12.24 -3.07 -18.68
N LEU A 88 11.63 -3.83 -17.77
CA LEU A 88 10.67 -4.88 -18.12
C LEU A 88 9.34 -4.33 -18.66
N ALA A 89 8.96 -3.11 -18.30
CA ALA A 89 7.73 -2.47 -18.77
C ALA A 89 7.82 -1.98 -20.23
N ILE A 90 9.00 -1.55 -20.68
CA ILE A 90 9.18 -0.94 -22.00
C ILE A 90 8.73 -1.86 -23.16
N PRO A 91 9.11 -3.15 -23.25
CA PRO A 91 8.63 -4.05 -24.29
C PRO A 91 7.10 -4.15 -24.34
N TYR A 92 6.45 -4.31 -23.20
CA TYR A 92 4.99 -4.36 -23.12
C TYR A 92 4.33 -3.07 -23.60
N ILE A 93 4.89 -1.91 -23.21
CA ILE A 93 4.38 -0.61 -23.68
C ILE A 93 4.50 -0.51 -25.18
N HIS A 94 5.63 -0.95 -25.78
CA HIS A 94 5.79 -0.98 -27.23
C HIS A 94 4.78 -1.90 -27.92
N GLU A 95 4.53 -3.08 -27.37
CA GLU A 95 3.52 -4.01 -27.91
C GLU A 95 2.12 -3.43 -27.84
N ILE A 96 1.75 -2.80 -26.71
CA ILE A 96 0.46 -2.14 -26.56
C ILE A 96 0.30 -0.98 -27.54
N LEU A 97 1.32 -0.11 -27.68
CA LEU A 97 1.27 1.00 -28.63
C LEU A 97 1.12 0.52 -30.09
N LYS A 98 1.80 -0.55 -30.48
CA LYS A 98 1.64 -1.18 -31.78
C LYS A 98 0.22 -1.71 -31.98
N ALA A 99 -0.35 -2.40 -30.99
CA ALA A 99 -1.71 -2.91 -31.03
C ALA A 99 -2.75 -1.77 -31.03
N LEU A 100 -2.44 -0.61 -30.44
CA LEU A 100 -3.26 0.60 -30.51
C LEU A 100 -3.11 1.37 -31.83
N HIS A 101 -2.21 0.94 -32.71
CA HIS A 101 -1.79 1.64 -33.93
C HIS A 101 -1.28 3.06 -33.66
N ILE A 102 -0.61 3.26 -32.53
CA ILE A 102 0.02 4.53 -32.15
C ILE A 102 1.49 4.49 -32.54
N PRO A 103 1.97 5.44 -33.36
CA PRO A 103 3.36 5.47 -33.79
C PRO A 103 4.32 5.65 -32.62
N ILE A 104 5.36 4.83 -32.64
CA ILE A 104 6.52 4.92 -31.75
C ILE A 104 7.64 5.58 -32.51
N ILE A 105 8.09 6.73 -32.01
CA ILE A 105 9.18 7.47 -32.63
C ILE A 105 10.41 7.36 -31.74
N GLU A 106 11.47 6.81 -32.30
CA GLU A 106 12.78 6.71 -31.66
C GLU A 106 13.90 6.93 -32.68
N LYS A 107 14.96 7.60 -32.26
CA LYS A 107 16.11 7.85 -33.11
C LYS A 107 17.39 7.67 -32.30
N GLU A 108 18.27 6.80 -32.79
CA GLU A 108 19.55 6.55 -32.12
C GLU A 108 20.39 7.83 -32.06
N GLY A 109 20.95 8.12 -30.87
CA GLY A 109 21.77 9.29 -30.60
C GLY A 109 21.00 10.58 -30.29
N TYR A 110 19.67 10.55 -30.21
CA TYR A 110 18.79 11.67 -29.84
C TYR A 110 17.87 11.31 -28.70
N GLU A 111 17.47 12.31 -27.94
CA GLU A 111 16.57 12.15 -26.81
C GLU A 111 15.11 12.44 -27.22
N ALA A 112 14.14 12.00 -26.43
CA ALA A 112 12.71 12.19 -26.73
C ALA A 112 12.32 13.67 -26.85
N ASP A 113 12.94 14.55 -26.07
CA ASP A 113 12.74 16.00 -26.13
C ASP A 113 13.18 16.60 -27.47
N ASP A 114 14.32 16.16 -28.05
CA ASP A 114 14.81 16.57 -29.35
C ASP A 114 13.85 16.12 -30.47
N ILE A 115 13.38 14.86 -30.39
CA ILE A 115 12.41 14.28 -31.33
C ILE A 115 11.11 15.06 -31.29
N ILE A 116 10.54 15.27 -30.09
CA ILE A 116 9.29 15.99 -29.90
C ILE A 116 9.43 17.44 -30.30
N GLY A 117 10.57 18.08 -29.99
CA GLY A 117 10.86 19.46 -30.42
C GLY A 117 10.86 19.62 -31.93
N THR A 118 11.58 18.73 -32.62
CA THR A 118 11.66 18.70 -34.10
C THR A 118 10.27 18.49 -34.73
N LEU A 119 9.53 17.47 -34.28
CA LEU A 119 8.20 17.16 -34.81
C LEU A 119 7.19 18.27 -34.50
N SER A 120 7.27 18.90 -33.32
CA SER A 120 6.42 20.02 -32.96
C SER A 120 6.58 21.21 -33.90
N LYS A 121 7.83 21.54 -34.26
CA LYS A 121 8.12 22.64 -35.21
C LYS A 121 7.69 22.30 -36.65
N GLN A 122 7.86 21.05 -37.07
CA GLN A 122 7.38 20.60 -38.38
C GLN A 122 5.85 20.66 -38.50
N ALA A 123 5.13 20.19 -37.45
CA ALA A 123 3.69 20.23 -37.41
C ALA A 123 3.13 21.65 -37.26
N GLU A 124 3.79 22.52 -36.49
CA GLU A 124 3.45 23.95 -36.40
C GLU A 124 3.51 24.62 -37.76
N ALA A 125 4.57 24.36 -38.58
CA ALA A 125 4.73 24.86 -39.93
C ALA A 125 3.61 24.38 -40.87
N GLN A 126 2.99 23.23 -40.60
CA GLN A 126 1.82 22.67 -41.30
C GLN A 126 0.47 23.12 -40.67
N ASN A 127 0.50 24.15 -39.80
CA ASN A 127 -0.69 24.76 -39.18
C ASN A 127 -1.46 23.87 -38.18
N TYR A 128 -0.76 22.93 -37.52
CA TYR A 128 -1.30 22.15 -36.40
C TYR A 128 -1.25 22.92 -35.08
N GLN A 129 -2.14 22.55 -34.15
CA GLN A 129 -1.96 22.81 -32.72
C GLN A 129 -1.26 21.59 -32.11
N VAL A 130 -0.11 21.78 -31.50
CA VAL A 130 0.70 20.70 -30.94
C VAL A 130 0.66 20.75 -29.41
N TYR A 131 0.42 19.61 -28.80
CA TYR A 131 0.41 19.43 -27.35
C TYR A 131 1.52 18.44 -26.96
N MET A 132 2.56 18.93 -26.30
CA MET A 132 3.64 18.11 -25.77
C MET A 132 3.25 17.55 -24.42
N VAL A 133 2.98 16.26 -24.31
CA VAL A 133 2.48 15.60 -23.10
C VAL A 133 3.67 15.14 -22.25
N THR A 134 4.09 15.98 -21.34
CA THR A 134 5.25 15.73 -20.48
C THR A 134 5.14 16.52 -19.16
N PRO A 135 5.61 15.99 -18.01
CA PRO A 135 5.80 16.75 -16.79
C PRO A 135 7.09 17.58 -16.80
N ASP A 136 7.99 17.39 -17.77
CA ASP A 136 9.30 18.02 -17.82
C ASP A 136 9.19 19.50 -18.19
N LYS A 137 9.81 20.35 -17.35
CA LYS A 137 9.80 21.82 -17.51
C LYS A 137 10.65 22.31 -18.70
N ASP A 138 11.60 21.50 -19.17
CA ASP A 138 12.56 21.92 -20.18
C ASP A 138 11.90 22.10 -21.56
N TYR A 139 10.78 21.44 -21.78
CA TYR A 139 9.94 21.64 -22.97
C TYR A 139 9.30 23.05 -23.04
N ALA A 140 9.31 23.83 -21.96
CA ALA A 140 8.76 25.19 -21.96
C ALA A 140 9.45 26.11 -22.97
N GLN A 141 10.71 25.81 -23.34
CA GLN A 141 11.46 26.53 -24.37
C GLN A 141 10.84 26.42 -25.78
N LEU A 142 10.04 25.40 -26.02
CA LEU A 142 9.42 25.10 -27.31
C LEU A 142 8.05 25.75 -27.51
N VAL A 143 7.45 26.24 -26.43
CA VAL A 143 6.08 26.81 -26.41
C VAL A 143 5.97 28.00 -27.34
N SER A 144 4.90 28.04 -28.12
CA SER A 144 4.58 29.10 -29.07
C SER A 144 3.04 29.30 -29.12
N ASP A 145 2.57 30.14 -30.03
CA ASP A 145 1.13 30.36 -30.24
C ASP A 145 0.35 29.07 -30.65
N ASN A 146 1.06 28.05 -31.18
CA ASN A 146 0.48 26.78 -31.63
C ASN A 146 1.12 25.55 -30.95
N ILE A 147 2.12 25.70 -30.11
CA ILE A 147 2.76 24.61 -29.38
C ILE A 147 2.54 24.83 -27.87
N PHE A 148 1.94 23.86 -27.22
CA PHE A 148 1.54 23.89 -25.82
C PHE A 148 2.20 22.75 -25.05
N MET A 149 2.53 22.97 -23.79
CA MET A 149 2.85 21.87 -22.87
C MET A 149 1.54 21.37 -22.21
N TYR A 150 1.29 20.08 -22.32
CA TYR A 150 0.20 19.40 -21.65
C TYR A 150 0.77 18.59 -20.48
N ARG A 151 0.48 19.04 -19.27
CA ARG A 151 0.99 18.43 -18.05
C ARG A 151 -0.10 17.57 -17.41
N PRO A 152 0.04 16.23 -17.43
CA PRO A 152 -0.97 15.32 -16.87
C PRO A 152 -1.28 15.64 -15.40
N ALA A 153 -2.55 15.49 -15.02
CA ALA A 153 -3.06 15.74 -13.67
C ALA A 153 -2.27 14.98 -12.59
N ARG A 154 -1.92 15.65 -11.50
CA ARG A 154 -1.43 15.00 -10.27
C ARG A 154 -2.62 14.68 -9.37
N SER A 155 -2.50 13.67 -8.50
CA SER A 155 -3.57 13.27 -7.57
C SER A 155 -4.22 14.49 -6.90
N GLY A 156 -5.49 14.73 -7.23
CA GLY A 156 -6.29 15.86 -6.68
C GLY A 156 -6.18 17.19 -7.40
N ASN A 157 -5.37 17.34 -8.45
CA ASN A 157 -5.26 18.54 -9.26
C ASN A 157 -5.78 18.33 -10.68
N ASP A 158 -6.18 19.43 -11.35
CA ASP A 158 -6.55 19.39 -12.76
C ASP A 158 -5.33 19.31 -13.68
N ILE A 159 -5.58 19.00 -14.97
CA ILE A 159 -4.58 19.06 -16.03
C ILE A 159 -4.15 20.51 -16.22
N GLU A 160 -2.84 20.75 -16.33
CA GLU A 160 -2.29 22.07 -16.63
C GLU A 160 -1.87 22.14 -18.11
N ILE A 161 -2.36 23.11 -18.85
CA ILE A 161 -1.89 23.41 -20.21
C ILE A 161 -1.14 24.74 -20.16
N TRP A 162 0.16 24.70 -20.52
CA TRP A 162 1.00 25.88 -20.56
C TRP A 162 1.15 26.38 -21.98
N GLY A 163 0.63 27.56 -22.27
CA GLY A 163 0.91 28.37 -23.44
C GLY A 163 1.96 29.45 -23.13
N VAL A 164 2.13 30.39 -24.03
CA VAL A 164 3.13 31.47 -23.90
C VAL A 164 2.95 32.24 -22.59
N LYS A 165 1.72 32.55 -22.21
CA LYS A 165 1.41 33.30 -21.00
C LYS A 165 1.81 32.56 -19.73
N GLU A 166 1.46 31.30 -19.61
CA GLU A 166 1.78 30.47 -18.45
C GLU A 166 3.30 30.29 -18.30
N VAL A 167 4.03 30.12 -19.41
CA VAL A 167 5.50 30.03 -19.41
C VAL A 167 6.11 31.34 -18.95
N GLN A 168 5.63 32.49 -19.47
CA GLN A 168 6.10 33.82 -19.06
C GLN A 168 5.89 34.05 -17.56
N GLU A 169 4.71 33.71 -17.03
CA GLU A 169 4.39 33.87 -15.61
C GLU A 169 5.23 32.94 -14.71
N LYS A 170 5.41 31.67 -15.10
CA LYS A 170 6.13 30.67 -14.27
C LYS A 170 7.63 30.90 -14.22
N PHE A 171 8.24 31.25 -15.35
CA PHE A 171 9.69 31.47 -15.45
C PHE A 171 10.08 32.94 -15.29
N GLU A 172 9.13 33.85 -15.25
CA GLU A 172 9.34 35.33 -15.21
C GLU A 172 10.20 35.79 -16.40
N VAL A 173 9.88 35.26 -17.60
CA VAL A 173 10.58 35.56 -18.87
C VAL A 173 9.69 36.35 -19.81
N GLN A 174 10.30 37.09 -20.77
CA GLN A 174 9.55 37.88 -21.75
C GLN A 174 9.03 37.02 -22.92
N ASN A 175 9.72 35.93 -23.23
CA ASN A 175 9.31 34.96 -24.23
C ASN A 175 9.81 33.56 -23.86
N PRO A 176 9.17 32.47 -24.36
CA PRO A 176 9.53 31.10 -24.02
C PRO A 176 10.99 30.70 -24.37
N LEU A 177 11.61 31.26 -25.39
CA LEU A 177 12.99 30.96 -25.75
C LEU A 177 13.99 31.33 -24.65
N GLN A 178 13.66 32.33 -23.81
CA GLN A 178 14.51 32.69 -22.67
C GLN A 178 14.57 31.60 -21.58
N VAL A 179 13.71 30.58 -21.65
CA VAL A 179 13.81 29.40 -20.78
C VAL A 179 15.14 28.67 -21.00
N ILE A 180 15.69 28.70 -22.22
CA ILE A 180 17.02 28.14 -22.50
C ILE A 180 18.11 28.87 -21.68
N ASP A 181 18.05 30.19 -21.67
CA ASP A 181 18.99 31.01 -20.88
C ASP A 181 18.81 30.78 -19.37
N PHE A 182 17.54 30.68 -18.94
CA PHE A 182 17.21 30.39 -17.56
C PHE A 182 17.79 29.04 -17.09
N LEU A 183 17.58 27.97 -17.88
CA LEU A 183 18.12 26.63 -17.59
C LEU A 183 19.65 26.61 -17.66
N GLY A 184 20.24 27.28 -18.67
CA GLY A 184 21.70 27.38 -18.81
C GLY A 184 22.36 28.12 -17.65
N MET A 185 21.73 29.18 -17.11
CA MET A 185 22.23 29.89 -15.94
C MET A 185 22.10 29.07 -14.65
N MET A 186 20.95 28.43 -14.46
CA MET A 186 20.64 27.67 -13.24
C MET A 186 21.37 26.33 -13.19
N GLY A 187 21.56 25.68 -14.34
CA GLY A 187 21.98 24.30 -14.46
C GLY A 187 20.89 23.29 -14.05
N ASP A 188 21.20 22.03 -14.21
CA ASP A 188 20.35 20.94 -13.73
C ASP A 188 21.21 19.82 -13.09
N ALA A 189 20.97 19.59 -11.80
CA ALA A 189 21.70 18.59 -11.04
C ALA A 189 21.32 17.15 -11.43
N VAL A 190 20.12 16.90 -11.99
CA VAL A 190 19.67 15.59 -12.42
C VAL A 190 20.39 15.19 -13.69
N ASP A 191 20.54 16.12 -14.62
CA ASP A 191 21.22 15.92 -15.91
C ASP A 191 22.69 16.30 -15.87
N ASN A 192 23.18 16.66 -14.69
CA ASN A 192 24.56 17.07 -14.45
C ASN A 192 24.98 18.29 -15.30
N ILE A 193 24.04 19.18 -15.58
CA ILE A 193 24.32 20.45 -16.26
C ILE A 193 24.85 21.43 -15.22
N PRO A 194 26.12 21.93 -15.39
CA PRO A 194 26.79 22.66 -14.29
C PRO A 194 26.19 24.01 -13.93
N GLY A 195 25.60 24.74 -14.87
CA GLY A 195 25.12 26.09 -14.64
C GLY A 195 26.21 27.10 -14.27
N LEU A 196 25.80 28.30 -13.89
CA LEU A 196 26.69 29.33 -13.34
C LEU A 196 26.77 29.18 -11.80
N PRO A 197 27.98 29.00 -11.22
CA PRO A 197 28.12 28.80 -9.78
C PRO A 197 27.51 29.92 -8.94
N GLY A 198 26.61 29.56 -8.02
CA GLY A 198 25.89 30.51 -7.15
C GLY A 198 24.65 31.15 -7.78
N VAL A 199 24.27 30.71 -8.98
CA VAL A 199 23.03 31.11 -9.65
C VAL A 199 21.99 30.02 -9.48
N GLY A 200 21.01 30.25 -8.63
CA GLY A 200 19.80 29.43 -8.50
C GLY A 200 18.61 30.11 -9.16
N GLU A 201 17.44 29.50 -9.08
CA GLU A 201 16.21 29.94 -9.75
C GLU A 201 15.91 31.44 -9.60
N LYS A 202 15.89 31.96 -8.35
CA LYS A 202 15.61 33.38 -8.09
C LYS A 202 16.67 34.32 -8.71
N THR A 203 17.92 33.90 -8.70
CA THR A 203 19.02 34.70 -9.26
C THR A 203 18.97 34.65 -10.78
N ALA A 204 18.68 33.52 -11.39
CA ALA A 204 18.53 33.38 -12.84
C ALA A 204 17.37 34.24 -13.37
N LYS A 205 16.20 34.21 -12.70
CA LYS A 205 15.07 35.14 -13.04
C LYS A 205 15.46 36.61 -13.01
N LYS A 206 16.16 37.05 -11.96
CA LYS A 206 16.62 38.41 -11.82
C LYS A 206 17.64 38.79 -12.91
N LEU A 207 18.61 37.92 -13.18
CA LEU A 207 19.61 38.15 -14.22
C LEU A 207 18.98 38.21 -15.61
N LEU A 208 17.96 37.40 -15.89
CA LEU A 208 17.21 37.47 -17.15
C LEU A 208 16.38 38.76 -17.26
N ALA A 209 15.76 39.19 -16.19
CA ALA A 209 15.05 40.48 -16.16
C ALA A 209 16.01 41.68 -16.42
N ASP A 210 17.24 41.60 -15.84
CA ASP A 210 18.22 42.71 -15.94
C ASP A 210 18.98 42.70 -17.28
N PHE A 211 19.28 41.51 -17.84
CA PHE A 211 20.17 41.35 -19.00
C PHE A 211 19.49 40.76 -20.25
N GLY A 212 18.35 40.07 -20.10
CA GLY A 212 17.59 39.52 -21.23
C GLY A 212 18.11 38.22 -21.80
N SER A 213 19.44 37.97 -21.80
CA SER A 213 20.03 36.70 -22.26
C SER A 213 21.36 36.39 -21.55
N MET A 214 21.81 35.13 -21.67
CA MET A 214 23.10 34.66 -21.17
C MET A 214 24.25 35.44 -21.82
N GLU A 215 24.23 35.64 -23.13
CA GLU A 215 25.28 36.36 -23.87
C GLU A 215 25.42 37.79 -23.39
N ASN A 216 24.30 38.48 -23.22
CA ASN A 216 24.32 39.87 -22.73
C ASN A 216 24.76 39.94 -21.27
N LEU A 217 24.40 38.97 -20.44
CA LEU A 217 24.92 38.86 -19.06
C LEU A 217 26.44 38.69 -19.07
N LEU A 218 26.98 37.76 -19.87
CA LEU A 218 28.41 37.46 -19.92
C LEU A 218 29.25 38.57 -20.54
N ALA A 219 28.65 39.41 -21.39
CA ALA A 219 29.26 40.61 -21.96
C ALA A 219 29.27 41.83 -21.02
N ASN A 220 28.37 41.88 -20.03
CA ASN A 220 28.16 43.03 -19.14
C ASN A 220 28.36 42.65 -17.65
N THR A 221 29.33 41.84 -17.34
CA THR A 221 29.60 41.38 -15.97
C THR A 221 30.05 42.52 -15.03
N ASP A 222 30.55 43.65 -15.61
CA ASP A 222 30.90 44.87 -14.91
C ASP A 222 29.72 45.50 -14.15
N LYS A 223 28.50 45.27 -14.59
CA LYS A 223 27.28 45.72 -13.91
C LYS A 223 26.92 44.90 -12.66
N LEU A 224 27.54 43.74 -12.49
CA LEU A 224 27.37 42.91 -11.32
C LEU A 224 28.32 43.29 -10.18
N LYS A 225 27.98 42.94 -8.92
CA LYS A 225 28.77 43.28 -7.74
C LYS A 225 29.15 42.02 -6.94
N GLY A 226 30.30 42.10 -6.25
CA GLY A 226 30.71 41.12 -5.25
C GLY A 226 30.96 39.72 -5.82
N LYS A 227 30.72 38.74 -5.03
CA LYS A 227 31.01 37.33 -5.33
C LYS A 227 30.24 36.78 -6.54
N LEU A 228 29.07 37.31 -6.82
CA LEU A 228 28.31 36.92 -8.01
C LEU A 228 29.01 37.30 -9.31
N ARG A 229 29.58 38.50 -9.37
CA ARG A 229 30.39 38.97 -10.49
C ARG A 229 31.58 38.05 -10.73
N GLU A 230 32.37 37.81 -9.67
CA GLU A 230 33.55 36.96 -9.73
C GLU A 230 33.20 35.52 -10.19
N ASN A 231 32.14 34.95 -9.63
CA ASN A 231 31.69 33.62 -10.02
C ASN A 231 31.31 33.56 -11.50
N ILE A 232 30.61 34.53 -12.04
CA ILE A 232 30.17 34.51 -13.44
C ILE A 232 31.37 34.78 -14.36
N GLU A 233 32.25 35.74 -14.04
CA GLU A 233 33.45 36.05 -14.84
C GLU A 233 34.39 34.86 -14.97
N ASN A 234 34.58 34.08 -13.89
CA ASN A 234 35.47 32.94 -13.85
C ASN A 234 34.82 31.66 -14.46
N ASN A 235 33.50 31.64 -14.77
CA ASN A 235 32.81 30.47 -15.28
C ASN A 235 31.98 30.75 -16.54
N LYS A 236 32.41 31.72 -17.36
CA LYS A 236 31.70 32.07 -18.62
C LYS A 236 31.52 30.86 -19.54
N GLU A 237 32.58 30.07 -19.71
CA GLU A 237 32.56 28.87 -20.56
C GLU A 237 31.56 27.84 -20.04
N LYS A 238 31.46 27.65 -18.71
CA LYS A 238 30.45 26.77 -18.10
C LYS A 238 29.03 27.24 -18.38
N GLY A 239 28.78 28.55 -18.33
CA GLY A 239 27.48 29.10 -18.66
C GLY A 239 27.09 28.83 -20.12
N ILE A 240 28.02 29.05 -21.07
CA ILE A 240 27.81 28.74 -22.49
C ILE A 240 27.56 27.26 -22.71
N LEU A 241 28.39 26.40 -22.13
CA LEU A 241 28.24 24.96 -22.17
C LEU A 241 26.87 24.53 -21.62
N SER A 242 26.49 25.04 -20.47
CA SER A 242 25.20 24.70 -19.84
C SER A 242 24.00 25.12 -20.69
N LYS A 243 24.09 26.30 -21.35
CA LYS A 243 23.06 26.74 -22.29
C LYS A 243 22.97 25.79 -23.50
N GLN A 244 24.09 25.36 -24.05
CA GLN A 244 24.14 24.39 -25.14
C GLN A 244 23.53 23.05 -24.74
N LEU A 245 23.87 22.52 -23.55
CA LEU A 245 23.34 21.27 -23.04
C LEU A 245 21.83 21.30 -22.75
N ALA A 246 21.32 22.46 -22.29
CA ALA A 246 19.90 22.67 -21.99
C ALA A 246 19.05 22.95 -23.25
N THR A 247 19.68 23.23 -24.39
CA THR A 247 18.97 23.54 -25.64
C THR A 247 18.47 22.25 -26.29
N ILE A 248 17.18 22.19 -26.58
CA ILE A 248 16.55 21.07 -27.32
C ILE A 248 16.90 21.22 -28.82
N MET A 249 17.41 20.13 -29.42
CA MET A 249 17.74 20.10 -30.86
C MET A 249 16.45 20.02 -31.70
N LEU A 250 16.40 20.78 -32.79
CA LEU A 250 15.21 20.89 -33.65
C LEU A 250 15.45 20.35 -35.08
N ASP A 251 16.58 19.68 -35.29
CA ASP A 251 17.05 19.17 -36.58
C ASP A 251 17.27 17.65 -36.56
N VAL A 252 16.58 16.95 -35.66
CA VAL A 252 16.60 15.49 -35.65
C VAL A 252 16.10 14.94 -36.97
N PRO A 253 16.77 13.91 -37.58
CA PRO A 253 16.35 13.34 -38.86
C PRO A 253 15.09 12.45 -38.69
N VAL A 254 13.99 13.07 -38.32
CA VAL A 254 12.63 12.53 -38.24
C VAL A 254 11.67 13.44 -39.00
N THR A 255 10.57 12.89 -39.52
CA THR A 255 9.61 13.64 -40.31
C THR A 255 8.21 13.47 -39.76
N PHE A 256 7.48 14.58 -39.66
CA PHE A 256 6.05 14.54 -39.35
C PHE A 256 5.29 14.22 -40.66
N ASP A 257 4.68 13.03 -40.71
CA ASP A 257 3.75 12.64 -41.76
C ASP A 257 2.33 12.56 -41.18
N GLU A 258 1.40 13.29 -41.77
CA GLU A 258 0.02 13.36 -41.29
C GLU A 258 -0.65 11.97 -41.25
N ALA A 259 -0.40 11.14 -42.27
CA ALA A 259 -1.07 9.84 -42.39
C ALA A 259 -0.56 8.85 -41.33
N ASP A 260 0.72 8.88 -41.01
CA ASP A 260 1.35 7.97 -40.05
C ASP A 260 0.93 8.30 -38.60
N PHE A 261 0.61 9.56 -38.34
CA PHE A 261 0.26 10.04 -36.99
C PHE A 261 -1.25 10.08 -36.72
N ALA A 262 -2.07 9.86 -37.75
CA ALA A 262 -3.54 9.91 -37.63
C ALA A 262 -4.05 8.81 -36.70
N MET A 263 -4.97 9.18 -35.81
CA MET A 263 -5.64 8.20 -34.94
C MET A 263 -6.43 7.21 -35.77
N SER A 264 -6.22 5.92 -35.56
CA SER A 264 -6.92 4.82 -36.22
C SER A 264 -7.56 3.86 -35.23
N GLN A 265 -8.37 2.93 -35.72
CA GLN A 265 -8.99 1.91 -34.86
C GLN A 265 -7.91 0.92 -34.40
N PRO A 266 -7.87 0.60 -33.08
CA PRO A 266 -6.90 -0.34 -32.52
C PRO A 266 -7.20 -1.79 -32.91
N ASP A 267 -6.20 -2.65 -32.82
CA ASP A 267 -6.37 -4.10 -32.82
C ASP A 267 -6.90 -4.54 -31.46
N PHE A 268 -8.24 -4.69 -31.37
CA PHE A 268 -8.93 -5.04 -30.12
C PHE A 268 -8.51 -6.39 -29.55
N GLU A 269 -8.22 -7.37 -30.42
CA GLU A 269 -7.81 -8.71 -30.00
C GLU A 269 -6.41 -8.69 -29.40
N ALA A 270 -5.46 -8.03 -30.07
CA ALA A 270 -4.09 -7.89 -29.57
C ALA A 270 -4.05 -7.12 -28.26
N VAL A 271 -4.74 -5.98 -28.15
CA VAL A 271 -4.83 -5.21 -26.89
C VAL A 271 -5.46 -6.05 -25.78
N GLY A 272 -6.54 -6.78 -26.08
CA GLY A 272 -7.21 -7.66 -25.12
C GLY A 272 -6.27 -8.72 -24.56
N LYS A 273 -5.52 -9.42 -25.41
CA LYS A 273 -4.53 -10.44 -25.01
C LYS A 273 -3.43 -9.87 -24.10
N ILE A 274 -2.86 -8.73 -24.47
CA ILE A 274 -1.80 -8.10 -23.67
C ILE A 274 -2.35 -7.64 -22.30
N PHE A 275 -3.55 -7.03 -22.27
CA PHE A 275 -4.14 -6.56 -21.02
C PHE A 275 -4.56 -7.71 -20.11
N ASP A 276 -4.98 -8.84 -20.68
CA ASP A 276 -5.26 -10.06 -19.93
C ASP A 276 -3.98 -10.65 -19.35
N GLU A 277 -2.89 -10.71 -20.12
CA GLU A 277 -1.58 -11.15 -19.61
C GLU A 277 -1.07 -10.27 -18.46
N LEU A 278 -1.28 -8.97 -18.56
CA LEU A 278 -0.89 -7.99 -17.54
C LEU A 278 -1.90 -7.89 -16.37
N GLU A 279 -3.06 -8.56 -16.47
CA GLU A 279 -4.17 -8.50 -15.51
C GLU A 279 -4.80 -7.10 -15.37
N PHE A 280 -4.88 -6.35 -16.47
CA PHE A 280 -5.37 -4.97 -16.53
C PHE A 280 -6.87 -4.83 -16.79
N ARG A 281 -7.71 -5.47 -15.99
CA ARG A 281 -9.17 -5.54 -16.17
C ARG A 281 -9.85 -4.19 -16.29
N GLN A 282 -9.60 -3.30 -15.33
CA GLN A 282 -10.21 -1.97 -15.32
C GLN A 282 -9.72 -1.13 -16.53
N LEU A 283 -8.48 -1.32 -16.92
CA LEU A 283 -7.91 -0.65 -18.07
C LEU A 283 -8.54 -1.16 -19.37
N LEU A 284 -8.77 -2.46 -19.50
CA LEU A 284 -9.49 -3.08 -20.62
C LEU A 284 -10.91 -2.54 -20.72
N GLN A 285 -11.64 -2.46 -19.62
CA GLN A 285 -12.98 -1.86 -19.61
C GLN A 285 -12.97 -0.37 -20.01
N ASN A 286 -11.98 0.37 -19.54
CA ASN A 286 -11.81 1.78 -19.93
C ASN A 286 -11.47 1.93 -21.40
N PHE A 287 -10.64 1.04 -21.93
CA PHE A 287 -10.29 0.96 -23.35
C PHE A 287 -11.54 0.69 -24.21
N LEU A 288 -12.32 -0.35 -23.89
CA LEU A 288 -13.57 -0.68 -24.61
C LEU A 288 -14.56 0.48 -24.56
N LYS A 289 -14.75 1.13 -23.42
CA LYS A 289 -15.63 2.32 -23.32
C LYS A 289 -15.14 3.51 -24.15
N THR A 290 -13.84 3.62 -24.38
CA THR A 290 -13.26 4.73 -25.15
C THR A 290 -13.44 4.54 -26.64
N TYR A 291 -13.25 3.31 -27.13
CA TYR A 291 -13.28 3.02 -28.57
C TYR A 291 -14.57 2.37 -29.07
N GLN A 292 -15.38 1.74 -28.19
CA GLN A 292 -16.66 1.10 -28.50
C GLN A 292 -17.74 1.44 -27.47
N PRO A 293 -18.16 2.70 -27.34
CA PRO A 293 -19.13 3.13 -26.34
C PRO A 293 -20.48 2.43 -26.44
N GLU A 294 -20.90 1.96 -27.65
CA GLU A 294 -22.17 1.29 -27.87
C GLU A 294 -22.15 -0.19 -27.46
N ALA A 295 -21.00 -0.85 -27.42
CA ALA A 295 -20.87 -2.26 -27.04
C ALA A 295 -21.06 -2.50 -25.53
N VAL A 296 -20.91 -1.46 -24.70
CA VAL A 296 -20.98 -1.53 -23.23
C VAL A 296 -22.42 -1.33 -22.70
N VAL A 297 -23.35 -0.90 -23.52
CA VAL A 297 -24.73 -0.53 -23.11
C VAL A 297 -25.74 -1.66 -23.31
N GLN A 298 -25.38 -2.76 -23.95
CA GLN A 298 -26.31 -3.89 -24.10
C GLN A 298 -26.22 -4.81 -22.87
N ALA A 299 -27.13 -4.56 -21.91
CA ALA A 299 -27.58 -5.58 -20.98
C ALA A 299 -28.19 -6.75 -21.78
N PRO A 300 -28.02 -8.00 -21.32
CA PRO A 300 -28.56 -9.14 -22.06
C PRO A 300 -30.07 -8.97 -22.27
N PRO A 301 -30.60 -9.31 -23.44
CA PRO A 301 -32.01 -9.20 -23.68
C PRO A 301 -32.80 -10.12 -22.77
N LYS A 302 -33.83 -9.58 -22.12
CA LYS A 302 -34.86 -10.37 -21.39
C LYS A 302 -35.33 -11.49 -22.30
N ALA A 303 -35.21 -12.72 -21.82
CA ALA A 303 -35.80 -13.87 -22.48
C ALA A 303 -37.33 -13.70 -22.60
N ALA A 304 -37.77 -13.38 -23.76
CA ALA A 304 -39.17 -13.46 -24.11
C ALA A 304 -39.49 -14.90 -24.47
N SER A 305 -40.42 -15.46 -23.74
CA SER A 305 -41.00 -16.77 -24.00
C SER A 305 -41.68 -16.79 -25.37
N GLY A 306 -41.30 -17.78 -26.19
CA GLY A 306 -42.20 -18.39 -27.17
C GLY A 306 -42.13 -17.89 -28.61
N GLN A 307 -41.87 -18.83 -29.44
CA GLN A 307 -42.12 -18.98 -30.86
C GLN A 307 -40.92 -18.84 -31.80
N LEU A 308 -40.54 -19.99 -32.31
CA LEU A 308 -39.67 -20.19 -33.47
C LEU A 308 -40.27 -19.51 -34.70
N ASP A 309 -39.57 -18.50 -35.21
CA ASP A 309 -39.85 -18.01 -36.56
C ASP A 309 -38.67 -18.42 -37.48
N LEU A 310 -39.00 -19.30 -38.40
CA LEU A 310 -38.09 -20.02 -39.30
C LEU A 310 -37.95 -19.33 -40.64
N PHE A 311 -37.79 -18.04 -40.76
CA PHE A 311 -37.42 -17.37 -42.01
C PHE A 311 -37.08 -15.89 -41.76
N SER A 312 -35.80 -15.60 -41.53
CA SER A 312 -35.21 -14.33 -41.95
C SER A 312 -33.79 -14.56 -42.45
N GLN A 313 -33.66 -14.46 -43.77
CA GLN A 313 -32.36 -14.33 -44.42
C GLN A 313 -31.75 -12.98 -44.14
N GLY A 314 -30.46 -12.98 -43.86
CA GLY A 314 -29.50 -11.95 -44.26
C GLY A 314 -29.27 -10.84 -43.27
N ASP A 315 -28.18 -11.00 -42.49
CA ASP A 315 -27.25 -9.90 -42.34
C ASP A 315 -25.83 -10.45 -42.18
N LEU A 316 -25.08 -10.28 -43.26
CA LEU A 316 -23.67 -10.68 -43.43
C LEU A 316 -22.77 -9.55 -42.92
N PHE A 317 -22.93 -9.09 -41.67
CA PHE A 317 -22.01 -8.26 -40.97
C PHE A 317 -22.14 -8.56 -39.45
N ALA A 318 -21.81 -9.79 -39.09
CA ALA A 318 -21.47 -10.07 -37.69
C ALA A 318 -20.16 -9.35 -37.39
N GLN A 319 -20.22 -8.26 -36.64
CA GLN A 319 -19.05 -7.68 -36.00
C GLN A 319 -18.39 -8.76 -35.12
N PRO A 320 -17.07 -8.89 -35.10
CA PRO A 320 -16.43 -9.84 -34.20
C PRO A 320 -16.69 -9.41 -32.76
N GLN A 321 -17.58 -10.13 -32.06
CA GLN A 321 -17.58 -10.13 -30.63
C GLN A 321 -16.19 -10.58 -30.19
N LEU A 322 -15.51 -9.75 -29.41
CA LEU A 322 -14.36 -10.20 -28.63
C LEU A 322 -14.87 -11.32 -27.73
N VAL A 323 -14.75 -12.56 -28.17
CA VAL A 323 -14.91 -13.73 -27.34
C VAL A 323 -13.69 -13.75 -26.46
N SER A 324 -13.81 -13.22 -25.25
CA SER A 324 -12.84 -13.51 -24.19
C SER A 324 -12.83 -15.04 -24.07
N ASP A 325 -11.66 -15.68 -24.23
CA ASP A 325 -11.48 -17.12 -23.99
C ASP A 325 -11.71 -17.48 -22.51
N LYS A 326 -12.07 -16.49 -21.67
CA LYS A 326 -12.38 -16.69 -20.25
C LYS A 326 -13.74 -17.34 -20.05
N LYS A 327 -13.78 -18.32 -19.20
CA LYS A 327 -15.00 -18.94 -18.72
C LYS A 327 -15.79 -17.96 -17.86
N ASN A 328 -17.12 -18.09 -17.87
CA ASN A 328 -18.06 -17.39 -16.99
C ASN A 328 -19.38 -18.18 -16.90
N SER A 329 -20.32 -17.72 -16.11
CA SER A 329 -21.61 -18.39 -15.93
C SER A 329 -22.39 -18.62 -17.22
N SER A 330 -22.27 -17.74 -18.23
CA SER A 330 -23.00 -17.86 -19.49
C SER A 330 -22.44 -18.90 -20.46
N ASN A 331 -21.13 -19.22 -20.38
CA ASN A 331 -20.43 -20.12 -21.29
C ASN A 331 -19.92 -21.42 -20.62
N THR A 332 -20.16 -21.57 -19.30
CA THR A 332 -19.76 -22.75 -18.53
C THR A 332 -21.01 -23.51 -18.07
N PRO A 333 -21.23 -24.75 -18.54
CA PRO A 333 -22.37 -25.53 -18.08
C PRO A 333 -22.31 -25.80 -16.58
N HIS A 334 -23.37 -25.47 -15.86
CA HIS A 334 -23.49 -25.65 -14.41
C HIS A 334 -24.90 -26.05 -14.01
N PHE A 335 -25.05 -26.55 -12.80
CA PHE A 335 -26.33 -27.01 -12.25
C PHE A 335 -26.51 -26.44 -10.83
N TYR A 336 -27.12 -25.26 -10.75
CA TYR A 336 -27.39 -24.53 -9.52
C TYR A 336 -28.87 -24.64 -9.15
N GLN A 337 -29.15 -25.16 -7.98
CA GLN A 337 -30.48 -25.52 -7.51
C GLN A 337 -30.96 -24.62 -6.37
N LEU A 338 -32.25 -24.31 -6.37
CA LEU A 338 -32.93 -23.60 -5.30
C LEU A 338 -33.53 -24.60 -4.31
N ALA A 339 -33.24 -24.42 -3.01
CA ALA A 339 -33.82 -25.23 -1.92
C ALA A 339 -34.84 -24.39 -1.11
N ASP A 340 -35.95 -23.99 -1.76
CA ASP A 340 -36.97 -23.08 -1.21
C ASP A 340 -38.17 -23.80 -0.59
N THR A 341 -38.33 -25.12 -0.86
CA THR A 341 -39.41 -25.94 -0.30
C THR A 341 -38.92 -26.80 0.87
N PRO A 342 -39.78 -27.14 1.85
CA PRO A 342 -39.39 -28.02 2.96
C PRO A 342 -38.79 -29.36 2.53
N MET A 343 -39.31 -29.94 1.43
CA MET A 343 -38.78 -31.18 0.88
C MET A 343 -37.36 -30.99 0.32
N ALA A 344 -37.13 -29.91 -0.45
CA ALA A 344 -35.81 -29.61 -1.01
C ALA A 344 -34.78 -29.31 0.09
N GLN A 345 -35.19 -28.58 1.14
CA GLN A 345 -34.37 -28.31 2.33
C GLN A 345 -33.96 -29.61 3.06
N GLN A 346 -34.90 -30.53 3.24
CA GLN A 346 -34.63 -31.80 3.89
C GLN A 346 -33.67 -32.68 3.05
N LEU A 347 -33.88 -32.74 1.71
CA LEU A 347 -33.01 -33.48 0.80
C LEU A 347 -31.60 -32.85 0.74
N LEU A 348 -31.51 -31.51 0.74
CA LEU A 348 -30.22 -30.81 0.83
C LEU A 348 -29.50 -31.16 2.13
N LEU A 349 -30.15 -31.07 3.27
CA LEU A 349 -29.54 -31.41 4.56
C LEU A 349 -29.05 -32.87 4.57
N GLN A 350 -29.86 -33.83 4.10
CA GLN A 350 -29.44 -35.25 4.00
C GLN A 350 -28.20 -35.42 3.12
N SER A 351 -28.15 -34.67 1.99
CA SER A 351 -26.99 -34.70 1.10
C SER A 351 -25.74 -34.09 1.73
N LEU A 352 -25.87 -32.96 2.45
CA LEU A 352 -24.79 -32.34 3.20
C LEU A 352 -24.18 -33.24 4.25
N LEU A 353 -25.01 -33.96 5.00
CA LEU A 353 -24.57 -34.87 6.07
C LEU A 353 -23.82 -36.13 5.55
N GLN A 354 -23.87 -36.41 4.26
CA GLN A 354 -23.12 -37.50 3.62
C GLN A 354 -21.73 -37.06 3.11
N GLN A 355 -21.43 -35.75 3.15
CA GLN A 355 -20.16 -35.23 2.65
C GLN A 355 -19.08 -35.29 3.73
N THR A 356 -17.82 -35.35 3.32
CA THR A 356 -16.64 -35.17 4.18
C THR A 356 -16.19 -33.71 4.26
N GLU A 357 -16.48 -32.95 3.21
CA GLU A 357 -16.18 -31.54 3.12
C GLU A 357 -17.20 -30.81 2.23
N VAL A 358 -17.57 -29.59 2.60
CA VAL A 358 -18.54 -28.75 1.90
C VAL A 358 -18.09 -27.31 1.92
N CYS A 359 -18.13 -26.67 0.75
CA CYS A 359 -18.03 -25.21 0.65
C CYS A 359 -19.39 -24.58 0.94
N PHE A 360 -19.40 -23.52 1.74
CA PHE A 360 -20.56 -22.67 1.95
C PHE A 360 -20.17 -21.20 1.93
N ASP A 361 -21.13 -20.36 1.58
CA ASP A 361 -21.02 -18.91 1.59
C ASP A 361 -22.36 -18.29 2.04
N THR A 362 -22.32 -17.16 2.78
CA THR A 362 -23.52 -16.52 3.31
C THR A 362 -23.81 -15.19 2.59
N GLU A 363 -25.01 -15.07 2.06
CA GLU A 363 -25.55 -13.83 1.56
C GLU A 363 -26.27 -13.07 2.68
N THR A 364 -25.95 -11.78 2.83
CA THR A 364 -26.38 -11.00 3.99
C THR A 364 -26.84 -9.59 3.62
N THR A 365 -27.44 -8.91 4.59
CA THR A 365 -27.94 -7.53 4.44
C THR A 365 -26.89 -6.47 4.70
N ASN A 366 -25.76 -6.80 5.36
CA ASN A 366 -24.76 -5.83 5.84
C ASN A 366 -23.34 -6.43 5.81
N VAL A 367 -22.35 -5.62 5.50
CA VAL A 367 -20.91 -5.99 5.59
C VAL A 367 -20.40 -6.12 7.03
N ASN A 368 -21.10 -5.49 8.01
CA ASN A 368 -20.83 -5.69 9.44
C ASN A 368 -21.52 -6.97 9.91
N ALA A 369 -20.74 -8.02 10.15
CA ALA A 369 -21.27 -9.33 10.54
C ALA A 369 -22.14 -9.32 11.82
N LEU A 370 -21.90 -8.40 12.76
CA LEU A 370 -22.69 -8.28 13.99
C LEU A 370 -24.11 -7.75 13.76
N GLU A 371 -24.31 -7.01 12.67
CA GLU A 371 -25.59 -6.39 12.30
C GLU A 371 -26.24 -7.08 11.10
N ALA A 372 -25.51 -8.02 10.49
CA ALA A 372 -25.95 -8.71 9.28
C ALA A 372 -27.07 -9.70 9.57
N GLU A 373 -28.10 -9.69 8.72
CA GLU A 373 -29.15 -10.70 8.65
C GLU A 373 -28.90 -11.62 7.47
N LEU A 374 -29.16 -12.91 7.61
CA LEU A 374 -29.10 -13.89 6.53
C LEU A 374 -30.14 -13.59 5.45
N VAL A 375 -29.70 -13.55 4.21
CA VAL A 375 -30.52 -13.53 3.00
C VAL A 375 -30.57 -14.92 2.39
N GLY A 376 -29.47 -15.63 2.41
CA GLY A 376 -29.36 -17.02 1.93
C GLY A 376 -28.02 -17.63 2.30
N ILE A 377 -27.91 -18.94 2.06
CA ILE A 377 -26.65 -19.68 2.16
C ILE A 377 -26.52 -20.54 0.91
N SER A 378 -25.37 -20.47 0.26
CA SER A 378 -25.01 -21.37 -0.84
C SER A 378 -24.14 -22.51 -0.37
N PHE A 379 -24.24 -23.65 -1.04
CA PHE A 379 -23.47 -24.85 -0.73
C PHE A 379 -22.93 -25.49 -2.01
N CYS A 380 -21.67 -25.93 -1.98
CA CYS A 380 -21.02 -26.63 -3.07
C CYS A 380 -20.05 -27.71 -2.54
N TRP A 381 -20.07 -28.91 -3.15
CA TRP A 381 -19.11 -29.97 -2.87
C TRP A 381 -18.65 -30.73 -4.12
N ALA A 382 -19.03 -30.22 -5.28
CA ALA A 382 -18.58 -30.69 -6.58
C ALA A 382 -18.60 -29.56 -7.60
N ALA A 383 -17.55 -29.43 -8.39
CA ALA A 383 -17.44 -28.37 -9.39
C ALA A 383 -18.67 -28.31 -10.31
N HIS A 384 -19.14 -27.10 -10.55
CA HIS A 384 -20.29 -26.77 -11.39
C HIS A 384 -21.64 -27.29 -10.87
N LYS A 385 -21.72 -27.65 -9.59
CA LYS A 385 -22.98 -28.08 -8.95
C LYS A 385 -23.10 -27.48 -7.55
N GLY A 386 -24.21 -26.83 -7.28
CA GLY A 386 -24.45 -26.28 -5.96
C GLY A 386 -25.90 -25.95 -5.67
N TYR A 387 -26.13 -25.46 -4.47
CA TYR A 387 -27.47 -25.27 -3.92
C TYR A 387 -27.54 -23.92 -3.22
N TYR A 388 -28.67 -23.23 -3.37
CA TYR A 388 -28.98 -22.01 -2.65
C TYR A 388 -30.15 -22.22 -1.71
N LEU A 389 -29.98 -21.92 -0.44
CA LEU A 389 -30.98 -21.98 0.62
C LEU A 389 -31.40 -20.53 0.97
N PRO A 390 -32.54 -20.04 0.51
CA PRO A 390 -33.03 -18.70 0.82
C PRO A 390 -33.58 -18.63 2.25
N PHE A 391 -33.35 -17.47 2.90
CA PHE A 391 -33.82 -17.22 4.26
C PHE A 391 -34.94 -16.17 4.29
N PRO A 392 -35.98 -16.39 5.11
CA PRO A 392 -37.06 -15.43 5.33
C PRO A 392 -36.52 -14.17 6.03
N LYS A 393 -37.25 -13.05 5.86
CA LYS A 393 -36.89 -11.77 6.47
C LYS A 393 -37.09 -11.78 7.99
N GLU A 394 -38.09 -12.47 8.44
CA GLU A 394 -38.46 -12.55 9.87
C GLU A 394 -37.42 -13.35 10.62
N LYS A 395 -36.73 -12.73 11.57
CA LYS A 395 -35.62 -13.32 12.33
C LYS A 395 -36.01 -14.66 12.99
N GLU A 396 -37.21 -14.76 13.55
CA GLU A 396 -37.67 -16.02 14.15
C GLU A 396 -37.80 -17.17 13.15
N ALA A 397 -38.33 -16.88 11.97
CA ALA A 397 -38.45 -17.86 10.89
C ALA A 397 -37.09 -18.26 10.34
N ALA A 398 -36.17 -17.28 10.16
CA ALA A 398 -34.79 -17.54 9.78
C ALA A 398 -34.06 -18.39 10.82
N THR A 399 -34.25 -18.10 12.11
CA THR A 399 -33.66 -18.91 13.20
C THR A 399 -34.19 -20.33 13.20
N LYS A 400 -35.47 -20.54 12.94
CA LYS A 400 -36.03 -21.89 12.84
C LYS A 400 -35.49 -22.65 11.64
N LEU A 401 -35.25 -21.97 10.52
CA LEU A 401 -34.69 -22.60 9.33
C LEU A 401 -33.22 -22.99 9.54
N ILE A 402 -32.39 -22.09 10.06
CA ILE A 402 -30.96 -22.43 10.29
C ILE A 402 -30.81 -23.53 11.34
N GLU A 403 -31.68 -23.60 12.34
CA GLU A 403 -31.70 -24.64 13.36
C GLU A 403 -31.83 -26.05 12.76
N GLN A 404 -32.56 -26.20 11.63
CA GLN A 404 -32.63 -27.45 10.90
C GLN A 404 -31.28 -27.86 10.32
N PHE A 405 -30.43 -26.91 9.94
CA PHE A 405 -29.10 -27.12 9.36
C PHE A 405 -27.99 -27.15 10.42
N ARG A 406 -28.29 -26.91 11.71
CA ARG A 406 -27.34 -27.03 12.83
C ARG A 406 -26.57 -28.35 12.81
N PRO A 407 -27.20 -29.55 12.54
CA PRO A 407 -26.47 -30.81 12.47
C PRO A 407 -25.36 -30.84 11.43
N PHE A 408 -25.45 -30.04 10.37
CA PHE A 408 -24.36 -29.91 9.39
C PHE A 408 -23.27 -28.95 9.91
N PHE A 409 -23.63 -27.75 10.34
CA PHE A 409 -22.65 -26.77 10.76
C PHE A 409 -21.83 -27.19 11.97
N GLU A 410 -22.46 -27.84 12.94
CA GLU A 410 -21.83 -28.29 14.18
C GLU A 410 -21.19 -29.68 14.08
N ASN A 411 -21.23 -30.33 12.90
CA ASN A 411 -20.59 -31.64 12.69
C ASN A 411 -19.08 -31.50 12.58
N GLU A 412 -18.34 -32.07 13.54
CA GLU A 412 -16.87 -32.04 13.55
C GLU A 412 -16.23 -32.91 12.45
N GLN A 413 -16.98 -33.87 11.89
CA GLN A 413 -16.47 -34.80 10.87
C GLN A 413 -16.55 -34.22 9.44
N ILE A 414 -17.29 -33.12 9.26
CA ILE A 414 -17.44 -32.47 7.96
C ILE A 414 -16.59 -31.20 7.96
N ALA A 415 -15.61 -31.13 7.09
CA ALA A 415 -14.82 -29.91 6.90
C ALA A 415 -15.65 -28.81 6.18
N LYS A 416 -15.48 -27.56 6.59
CA LYS A 416 -16.15 -26.40 6.00
C LYS A 416 -15.14 -25.59 5.20
N VAL A 417 -15.47 -25.38 3.94
CA VAL A 417 -14.68 -24.61 2.98
C VAL A 417 -15.39 -23.27 2.74
N GLY A 418 -14.64 -22.19 2.57
CA GLY A 418 -15.19 -20.89 2.21
C GLY A 418 -14.11 -19.87 1.87
N GLN A 419 -14.54 -18.66 1.58
CA GLN A 419 -13.68 -17.50 1.31
C GLN A 419 -13.94 -16.43 2.38
N ASN A 420 -12.95 -16.09 3.23
CA ASN A 420 -13.13 -15.20 4.37
C ASN A 420 -14.15 -15.74 5.41
N LEU A 421 -14.05 -17.01 5.69
CA LEU A 421 -14.96 -17.77 6.58
C LEU A 421 -15.22 -17.13 7.95
N LYS A 422 -14.30 -16.32 8.45
CA LYS A 422 -14.48 -15.59 9.71
C LYS A 422 -15.73 -14.72 9.73
N TYR A 423 -16.08 -14.11 8.59
CA TYR A 423 -17.31 -13.35 8.43
C TYR A 423 -18.55 -14.24 8.60
N ASP A 424 -18.59 -15.36 7.87
CA ASP A 424 -19.71 -16.30 7.89
C ASP A 424 -19.93 -16.94 9.26
N LEU A 425 -18.83 -17.30 9.95
CA LEU A 425 -18.89 -17.80 11.31
C LEU A 425 -19.59 -16.79 12.25
N LYS A 426 -19.23 -15.51 12.18
CA LYS A 426 -19.84 -14.48 13.00
C LYS A 426 -21.31 -14.24 12.66
N VAL A 427 -21.69 -14.32 11.40
CA VAL A 427 -23.09 -14.21 10.95
C VAL A 427 -23.91 -15.37 11.49
N LEU A 428 -23.41 -16.61 11.37
CA LEU A 428 -24.10 -17.81 11.89
C LEU A 428 -24.27 -17.77 13.42
N GLN A 429 -23.28 -17.24 14.15
CA GLN A 429 -23.37 -17.04 15.59
C GLN A 429 -24.48 -16.04 16.01
N ASN A 430 -24.93 -15.12 15.13
CA ASN A 430 -26.09 -14.29 15.41
C ASN A 430 -27.39 -15.08 15.54
N TYR A 431 -27.40 -16.32 15.02
CA TYR A 431 -28.52 -17.26 15.08
C TYR A 431 -28.23 -18.44 16.03
N GLY A 432 -27.14 -18.35 16.83
CA GLY A 432 -26.76 -19.35 17.82
C GLY A 432 -26.16 -20.62 17.24
N VAL A 433 -25.64 -20.59 16.02
CA VAL A 433 -24.96 -21.73 15.36
C VAL A 433 -23.46 -21.58 15.47
N GLU A 434 -22.80 -22.59 16.03
CA GLU A 434 -21.34 -22.67 16.16
C GLU A 434 -20.76 -23.64 15.11
N VAL A 435 -19.98 -23.12 14.19
CA VAL A 435 -19.38 -23.92 13.13
C VAL A 435 -18.25 -24.80 13.69
N GLN A 436 -18.38 -26.11 13.55
CA GLN A 436 -17.41 -27.10 14.01
C GLN A 436 -16.75 -27.83 12.82
N GLY A 437 -15.72 -28.61 13.11
CA GLY A 437 -14.90 -29.33 12.13
C GLY A 437 -13.75 -28.47 11.60
N ALA A 438 -12.97 -29.08 10.70
CA ALA A 438 -11.84 -28.41 10.04
C ALA A 438 -12.34 -27.28 9.13
N LEU A 439 -11.60 -26.17 9.11
CA LEU A 439 -11.90 -25.02 8.25
C LEU A 439 -10.88 -24.93 7.11
N PHE A 440 -11.35 -24.67 5.90
CA PHE A 440 -10.51 -24.32 4.77
C PHE A 440 -10.94 -22.98 4.17
N ASP A 441 -10.16 -21.94 4.44
CA ASP A 441 -10.37 -20.59 3.91
C ASP A 441 -9.43 -20.34 2.73
N THR A 442 -9.99 -20.14 1.54
CA THR A 442 -9.22 -19.96 0.29
C THR A 442 -8.43 -18.64 0.28
N MET A 443 -8.91 -17.60 0.95
CA MET A 443 -8.20 -16.34 1.09
C MET A 443 -6.90 -16.49 1.90
N ILE A 444 -6.97 -17.24 3.02
CA ILE A 444 -5.83 -17.51 3.89
C ILE A 444 -4.87 -18.50 3.22
N ALA A 445 -5.39 -19.55 2.56
CA ALA A 445 -4.58 -20.50 1.83
C ALA A 445 -3.74 -19.80 0.74
N HIS A 446 -4.38 -18.94 -0.06
CA HIS A 446 -3.67 -18.19 -1.08
C HIS A 446 -2.66 -17.18 -0.50
N TYR A 447 -2.98 -16.54 0.63
CA TYR A 447 -2.02 -15.66 1.31
C TYR A 447 -0.73 -16.39 1.69
N LEU A 448 -0.80 -17.65 2.12
CA LEU A 448 0.41 -18.43 2.42
C LEU A 448 1.20 -18.82 1.16
N LEU A 449 0.52 -18.99 0.03
CA LEU A 449 1.14 -19.27 -1.27
C LEU A 449 1.79 -18.03 -1.88
N ASN A 450 1.10 -16.88 -1.79
CA ASN A 450 1.49 -15.64 -2.49
C ASN A 450 1.11 -14.39 -1.68
N PRO A 451 1.86 -14.07 -0.60
CA PRO A 451 1.47 -13.04 0.36
C PRO A 451 1.42 -11.62 -0.19
N ASP A 452 2.05 -11.35 -1.33
CA ASP A 452 2.11 -10.02 -1.94
C ASP A 452 0.97 -9.74 -2.94
N MET A 453 0.19 -10.77 -3.30
CA MET A 453 -0.97 -10.63 -4.17
C MET A 453 -2.22 -10.18 -3.40
N ARG A 454 -3.25 -9.80 -4.17
CA ARG A 454 -4.60 -9.64 -3.63
C ARG A 454 -5.28 -11.00 -3.51
N HIS A 455 -6.11 -11.16 -2.47
CA HIS A 455 -6.73 -12.44 -2.13
C HIS A 455 -8.26 -12.44 -2.29
N ASN A 456 -8.83 -11.44 -2.98
CA ASN A 456 -10.25 -11.42 -3.28
C ASN A 456 -10.61 -12.44 -4.37
N MET A 457 -11.78 -13.05 -4.24
CA MET A 457 -12.23 -14.18 -5.04
C MET A 457 -12.19 -13.91 -6.55
N ASP A 458 -12.61 -12.73 -7.01
CA ASP A 458 -12.59 -12.37 -8.44
C ASP A 458 -11.18 -12.52 -9.04
N ILE A 459 -10.16 -12.00 -8.35
CA ILE A 459 -8.77 -12.09 -8.80
C ILE A 459 -8.29 -13.55 -8.76
N LEU A 460 -8.62 -14.27 -7.71
CA LEU A 460 -8.22 -15.65 -7.57
C LEU A 460 -8.86 -16.54 -8.64
N SER A 461 -10.16 -16.36 -8.89
CA SER A 461 -10.91 -17.09 -9.91
C SER A 461 -10.33 -16.89 -11.31
N GLU A 462 -10.08 -15.64 -11.69
CA GLU A 462 -9.51 -15.35 -13.00
C GLU A 462 -8.06 -15.84 -13.13
N THR A 463 -7.27 -15.71 -12.06
CA THR A 463 -5.85 -16.10 -12.06
C THR A 463 -5.66 -17.61 -12.14
N TYR A 464 -6.42 -18.36 -11.33
CA TYR A 464 -6.19 -19.80 -11.14
C TYR A 464 -7.17 -20.71 -11.89
N LEU A 465 -8.36 -20.19 -12.24
CA LEU A 465 -9.40 -20.96 -12.92
C LEU A 465 -9.69 -20.46 -14.34
N ASN A 466 -9.09 -19.34 -14.75
CA ASN A 466 -9.44 -18.63 -15.99
C ASN A 466 -10.96 -18.38 -16.11
N TYR A 467 -11.58 -18.00 -14.98
CA TYR A 467 -13.02 -17.84 -14.84
C TYR A 467 -13.36 -16.45 -14.29
N THR A 468 -14.22 -15.71 -14.97
CA THR A 468 -14.69 -14.38 -14.54
C THR A 468 -16.04 -14.54 -13.84
N PRO A 469 -16.13 -14.39 -12.49
CA PRO A 469 -17.36 -14.52 -11.75
C PRO A 469 -18.29 -13.32 -11.94
N ILE A 470 -19.54 -13.48 -11.56
CA ILE A 470 -20.57 -12.42 -11.56
C ILE A 470 -20.14 -11.36 -10.52
N ALA A 471 -20.04 -10.11 -10.96
CA ALA A 471 -19.68 -9.03 -10.04
C ALA A 471 -20.87 -8.65 -9.15
N ILE A 472 -20.68 -8.57 -7.83
CA ILE A 472 -21.74 -8.20 -6.87
C ILE A 472 -22.39 -6.83 -7.21
N GLU A 473 -21.60 -5.91 -7.74
CA GLU A 473 -22.12 -4.60 -8.13
C GLU A 473 -23.11 -4.64 -9.29
N SER A 474 -23.12 -5.72 -10.07
CA SER A 474 -24.16 -5.90 -11.11
C SER A 474 -25.53 -6.20 -10.51
N LEU A 475 -25.57 -6.79 -9.29
CA LEU A 475 -26.78 -7.13 -8.57
C LEU A 475 -27.27 -5.98 -7.68
N ILE A 476 -26.37 -5.44 -6.85
CA ILE A 476 -26.75 -4.46 -5.82
C ILE A 476 -26.39 -3.01 -6.16
N GLY A 477 -25.67 -2.75 -7.24
CA GLY A 477 -25.20 -1.40 -7.60
C GLY A 477 -23.99 -0.92 -6.80
N LYS A 478 -23.59 0.35 -6.99
CA LYS A 478 -22.42 0.98 -6.35
C LYS A 478 -22.77 2.27 -5.62
N GLY A 479 -22.05 2.52 -4.52
CA GLY A 479 -22.08 3.80 -3.80
C GLY A 479 -23.47 4.15 -3.28
N LYS A 480 -23.95 5.37 -3.54
CA LYS A 480 -25.25 5.86 -3.04
C LYS A 480 -26.48 5.16 -3.63
N THR A 481 -26.31 4.43 -4.73
CA THR A 481 -27.39 3.67 -5.38
C THR A 481 -27.42 2.20 -4.98
N GLN A 482 -26.55 1.81 -4.05
CA GLN A 482 -26.46 0.43 -3.58
C GLN A 482 -27.74 0.02 -2.86
N ARG A 483 -28.31 -1.12 -3.27
CA ARG A 483 -29.50 -1.74 -2.67
C ARG A 483 -29.13 -2.98 -1.85
N SER A 484 -30.01 -3.38 -0.95
CA SER A 484 -29.83 -4.62 -0.19
C SER A 484 -29.92 -5.86 -1.09
N MET A 485 -29.09 -6.87 -0.87
CA MET A 485 -29.18 -8.17 -1.53
C MET A 485 -30.58 -8.79 -1.42
N ARG A 486 -31.28 -8.55 -0.31
CA ARG A 486 -32.66 -9.00 -0.09
C ARG A 486 -33.69 -8.49 -1.11
N THR A 487 -33.38 -7.41 -1.84
CA THR A 487 -34.26 -6.82 -2.88
C THR A 487 -33.94 -7.32 -4.29
N VAL A 488 -32.91 -8.13 -4.45
CA VAL A 488 -32.52 -8.74 -5.73
C VAL A 488 -33.42 -9.96 -6.00
N PRO A 489 -33.86 -10.20 -7.26
CA PRO A 489 -34.61 -11.40 -7.61
C PRO A 489 -33.91 -12.68 -7.21
N ILE A 490 -34.62 -13.64 -6.67
CA ILE A 490 -34.07 -14.86 -6.08
C ILE A 490 -33.23 -15.68 -7.08
N ASP A 491 -33.64 -15.73 -8.35
CA ASP A 491 -32.91 -16.43 -9.39
C ASP A 491 -31.55 -15.79 -9.68
N GLU A 492 -31.46 -14.44 -9.62
CA GLU A 492 -30.20 -13.73 -9.79
C GLU A 492 -29.28 -13.94 -8.57
N VAL A 493 -29.84 -13.89 -7.35
CA VAL A 493 -29.06 -14.16 -6.12
C VAL A 493 -28.58 -15.60 -6.10
N LYS A 494 -29.42 -16.58 -6.50
CA LYS A 494 -29.05 -18.00 -6.58
C LYS A 494 -27.85 -18.19 -7.53
N GLU A 495 -27.90 -17.63 -8.73
CA GLU A 495 -26.80 -17.76 -9.70
C GLU A 495 -25.51 -17.17 -9.15
N TYR A 496 -25.54 -16.00 -8.56
CA TYR A 496 -24.39 -15.35 -7.95
C TYR A 496 -23.84 -16.13 -6.75
N ALA A 497 -24.68 -16.41 -5.76
CA ALA A 497 -24.26 -17.02 -4.50
C ALA A 497 -23.71 -18.45 -4.68
N VAL A 498 -24.33 -19.25 -5.58
CA VAL A 498 -23.85 -20.61 -5.83
C VAL A 498 -22.58 -20.58 -6.69
N GLU A 499 -22.44 -19.62 -7.59
CA GLU A 499 -21.18 -19.40 -8.33
C GLU A 499 -20.03 -19.09 -7.36
N ASP A 500 -20.25 -18.25 -6.34
CA ASP A 500 -19.24 -17.93 -5.32
C ASP A 500 -18.79 -19.18 -4.53
N ALA A 501 -19.72 -20.02 -4.12
CA ALA A 501 -19.40 -21.30 -3.47
C ALA A 501 -18.70 -22.30 -4.39
N ASP A 502 -19.09 -22.37 -5.66
CA ASP A 502 -18.48 -23.25 -6.68
C ASP A 502 -17.06 -22.81 -7.02
N VAL A 503 -16.85 -21.52 -7.28
CA VAL A 503 -15.53 -20.96 -7.54
C VAL A 503 -14.61 -21.18 -6.32
N THR A 504 -15.11 -20.95 -5.12
CA THR A 504 -14.37 -21.18 -3.88
C THR A 504 -13.99 -22.64 -3.70
N TRP A 505 -14.90 -23.57 -4.01
CA TRP A 505 -14.63 -25.01 -4.00
C TRP A 505 -13.51 -25.39 -4.98
N GLN A 506 -13.54 -24.85 -6.20
CA GLN A 506 -12.52 -25.13 -7.21
C GLN A 506 -11.16 -24.53 -6.79
N LEU A 507 -11.13 -23.29 -6.26
CA LEU A 507 -9.92 -22.65 -5.74
C LEU A 507 -9.31 -23.45 -4.57
N LYS A 508 -10.14 -23.97 -3.67
CA LYS A 508 -9.69 -24.83 -2.57
C LYS A 508 -8.88 -26.03 -3.10
N ASN A 509 -9.36 -26.71 -4.14
CA ASN A 509 -8.67 -27.85 -4.70
C ASN A 509 -7.30 -27.47 -5.32
N VAL A 510 -7.23 -26.31 -5.98
CA VAL A 510 -5.99 -25.76 -6.52
C VAL A 510 -5.00 -25.46 -5.40
N PHE A 511 -5.41 -24.69 -4.39
CA PHE A 511 -4.51 -24.24 -3.32
C PHE A 511 -4.07 -25.38 -2.42
N GLN A 512 -4.97 -26.32 -2.12
CA GLN A 512 -4.63 -27.50 -1.33
C GLN A 512 -3.53 -28.33 -1.99
N SER A 513 -3.51 -28.43 -3.32
CA SER A 513 -2.47 -29.12 -4.07
C SER A 513 -1.13 -28.38 -4.12
N GLN A 514 -1.14 -27.06 -4.00
CA GLN A 514 0.06 -26.21 -4.07
C GLN A 514 0.74 -26.01 -2.71
N MET A 515 -0.01 -25.99 -1.61
CA MET A 515 0.54 -25.73 -0.27
C MET A 515 1.71 -26.64 0.13
N PRO A 516 1.73 -27.96 -0.17
CA PRO A 516 2.88 -28.83 0.14
C PRO A 516 4.16 -28.41 -0.58
N GLN A 517 4.05 -27.85 -1.78
CA GLN A 517 5.21 -27.46 -2.60
C GLN A 517 6.00 -26.30 -1.99
N VAL A 518 5.34 -25.47 -1.14
CA VAL A 518 5.95 -24.33 -0.44
C VAL A 518 5.99 -24.53 1.07
N ASN A 519 5.80 -25.77 1.57
CA ASN A 519 5.76 -26.12 3.00
C ASN A 519 4.68 -25.36 3.82
N ALA A 520 3.63 -24.85 3.17
CA ALA A 520 2.60 -24.03 3.82
C ALA A 520 1.52 -24.86 4.52
N GLN A 521 1.40 -26.17 4.21
CA GLN A 521 0.32 -27.04 4.73
C GLN A 521 0.26 -27.04 6.26
N LYS A 522 1.41 -27.23 6.91
CA LYS A 522 1.47 -27.29 8.38
C LYS A 522 1.11 -25.96 9.04
N ILE A 523 1.61 -24.85 8.51
CA ILE A 523 1.26 -23.51 9.01
C ILE A 523 -0.24 -23.28 8.85
N TYR A 524 -0.80 -23.69 7.73
CA TYR A 524 -2.23 -23.56 7.48
C TYR A 524 -3.05 -24.35 8.51
N THR A 525 -2.80 -25.64 8.66
CA THR A 525 -3.59 -26.54 9.51
C THR A 525 -3.40 -26.31 11.00
N ASP A 526 -2.18 -26.01 11.44
CA ASP A 526 -1.84 -25.94 12.85
C ASP A 526 -1.95 -24.50 13.41
N LEU A 527 -1.91 -23.49 12.53
CA LEU A 527 -1.87 -22.10 12.97
C LEU A 527 -2.99 -21.24 12.35
N GLU A 528 -3.01 -21.05 11.03
CA GLU A 528 -3.88 -20.02 10.44
C GLU A 528 -5.37 -20.42 10.44
N ALA A 529 -5.71 -21.68 10.16
CA ALA A 529 -7.09 -22.14 10.18
C ALA A 529 -7.69 -22.17 11.59
N PRO A 530 -7.02 -22.71 12.64
CA PRO A 530 -7.53 -22.61 14.01
C PRO A 530 -7.69 -21.17 14.50
N LEU A 531 -6.82 -20.26 14.08
CA LEU A 531 -6.87 -18.86 14.47
C LEU A 531 -8.16 -18.15 14.00
N ILE A 532 -8.80 -18.61 12.93
CA ILE A 532 -10.07 -18.03 12.44
C ILE A 532 -11.11 -17.97 13.56
N LYS A 533 -11.30 -19.07 14.31
CA LYS A 533 -12.26 -19.13 15.41
C LYS A 533 -11.88 -18.24 16.58
N VAL A 534 -10.59 -18.14 16.89
CA VAL A 534 -10.09 -17.27 17.95
C VAL A 534 -10.38 -15.81 17.61
N LEU A 535 -10.05 -15.39 16.40
CA LEU A 535 -10.29 -14.01 15.95
C LEU A 535 -11.78 -13.70 15.84
N ALA A 536 -12.60 -14.64 15.36
CA ALA A 536 -14.06 -14.48 15.34
C ALA A 536 -14.62 -14.23 16.74
N ALA A 537 -14.15 -14.98 17.75
CA ALA A 537 -14.56 -14.80 19.14
C ALA A 537 -14.11 -13.45 19.70
N MET A 538 -12.86 -13.03 19.46
CA MET A 538 -12.33 -11.72 19.90
C MET A 538 -13.11 -10.56 19.28
N GLU A 539 -13.32 -10.60 17.96
CA GLU A 539 -14.05 -9.56 17.24
C GLU A 539 -15.50 -9.45 17.67
N ARG A 540 -16.14 -10.59 17.99
CA ARG A 540 -17.51 -10.64 18.48
C ARG A 540 -17.61 -10.13 19.91
N GLU A 541 -16.64 -10.45 20.76
CA GLU A 541 -16.56 -9.96 22.12
C GLU A 541 -16.42 -8.44 22.19
N GLY A 542 -15.47 -7.87 21.43
CA GLY A 542 -15.17 -6.46 21.45
C GLY A 542 -14.62 -5.99 22.79
N VAL A 543 -14.43 -4.69 22.96
CA VAL A 543 -13.89 -4.08 24.18
C VAL A 543 -14.77 -2.93 24.65
N ASN A 544 -14.94 -2.78 25.94
CA ASN A 544 -15.66 -1.67 26.55
C ASN A 544 -14.85 -0.38 26.45
N LEU A 545 -15.56 0.71 26.19
CA LEU A 545 -14.99 2.05 26.09
C LEU A 545 -15.73 3.00 27.06
N ASP A 546 -14.97 3.69 27.92
CA ASP A 546 -15.47 4.78 28.73
C ASP A 546 -15.63 6.04 27.88
N VAL A 547 -16.80 6.17 27.28
CA VAL A 547 -17.16 7.29 26.39
C VAL A 547 -17.16 8.62 27.12
N ASP A 548 -17.58 8.64 28.37
CA ASP A 548 -17.69 9.87 29.16
C ASP A 548 -16.29 10.37 29.56
N PHE A 549 -15.40 9.47 29.93
CA PHE A 549 -13.98 9.82 30.09
C PHE A 549 -13.39 10.45 28.82
N LEU A 550 -13.63 9.86 27.64
CA LEU A 550 -13.11 10.42 26.37
C LEU A 550 -13.70 11.79 26.04
N LYS A 551 -14.98 12.04 26.34
CA LYS A 551 -15.61 13.36 26.18
C LYS A 551 -14.96 14.42 27.06
N GLU A 552 -14.66 14.10 28.31
CA GLU A 552 -13.97 15.03 29.22
C GLU A 552 -12.50 15.23 28.78
N TYR A 553 -11.86 14.15 28.35
CA TYR A 553 -10.50 14.25 27.83
C TYR A 553 -10.43 15.06 26.53
N SER A 554 -11.43 14.98 25.66
CA SER A 554 -11.57 15.82 24.46
C SER A 554 -11.56 17.32 24.83
N LYS A 555 -12.29 17.74 25.87
CA LYS A 555 -12.30 19.14 26.35
C LYS A 555 -10.92 19.57 26.86
N THR A 556 -10.21 18.67 27.53
CA THR A 556 -8.83 18.95 28.00
C THR A 556 -7.90 19.18 26.81
N LEU A 557 -8.01 18.34 25.77
CA LEU A 557 -7.20 18.51 24.54
C LEU A 557 -7.59 19.78 23.78
N ASP A 558 -8.87 20.19 23.77
CA ASP A 558 -9.29 21.49 23.19
C ASP A 558 -8.63 22.66 23.90
N ALA A 559 -8.54 22.63 25.22
CA ALA A 559 -7.83 23.65 25.99
C ALA A 559 -6.32 23.68 25.67
N ASP A 560 -5.66 22.50 25.60
CA ASP A 560 -4.26 22.39 25.20
C ASP A 560 -4.01 22.94 23.79
N ILE A 561 -4.89 22.60 22.83
CA ILE A 561 -4.82 23.08 21.45
C ILE A 561 -4.92 24.62 21.41
N ALA A 562 -5.91 25.19 22.09
CA ALA A 562 -6.10 26.65 22.13
C ALA A 562 -4.91 27.37 22.76
N GLN A 563 -4.31 26.80 23.80
CA GLN A 563 -3.11 27.33 24.44
C GLN A 563 -1.90 27.28 23.47
N LEU A 564 -1.70 26.17 22.77
CA LEU A 564 -0.62 26.03 21.78
C LEU A 564 -0.84 26.97 20.59
N GLU A 565 -2.05 27.09 20.06
CA GLU A 565 -2.40 28.03 18.98
C GLU A 565 -2.09 29.48 19.36
N THR A 566 -2.43 29.87 20.59
CA THR A 566 -2.12 31.22 21.11
C THR A 566 -0.61 31.43 21.21
N ALA A 567 0.11 30.48 21.81
CA ALA A 567 1.56 30.58 21.96
C ALA A 567 2.30 30.59 20.60
N ILE A 568 1.83 29.83 19.64
CA ILE A 568 2.40 29.79 18.28
C ILE A 568 2.12 31.10 17.55
N ALA A 569 0.90 31.65 17.65
CA ALA A 569 0.53 32.94 17.06
C ALA A 569 1.36 34.09 17.64
N GLU A 570 1.57 34.13 18.95
CA GLU A 570 2.44 35.12 19.61
C GLU A 570 3.88 35.03 19.09
N GLN A 571 4.46 33.84 18.98
CA GLN A 571 5.81 33.63 18.47
C GLN A 571 5.93 33.94 16.97
N ALA A 572 4.88 33.69 16.19
CA ALA A 572 4.81 34.04 14.78
C ALA A 572 4.56 35.54 14.55
N GLY A 573 3.99 36.24 15.55
CA GLY A 573 3.57 37.67 15.42
C GLY A 573 2.33 37.84 14.57
N GLU A 574 1.59 36.81 14.26
CA GLU A 574 0.31 36.80 13.53
C GLU A 574 -0.41 35.46 13.66
N THR A 575 -1.73 35.47 13.45
CA THR A 575 -2.55 34.26 13.37
C THR A 575 -2.53 33.68 11.94
N PHE A 576 -2.42 32.38 11.80
CA PHE A 576 -2.44 31.67 10.53
C PHE A 576 -3.02 30.27 10.70
N ASN A 577 -3.36 29.61 9.60
CA ASN A 577 -3.88 28.25 9.64
C ASN A 577 -2.75 27.22 9.80
N LEU A 578 -2.57 26.70 11.02
CA LEU A 578 -1.57 25.68 11.36
C LEU A 578 -1.74 24.37 10.59
N ALA A 579 -2.97 24.05 10.18
CA ALA A 579 -3.26 22.87 9.34
C ALA A 579 -2.88 23.08 7.87
N SER A 580 -2.51 24.30 7.44
CA SER A 580 -2.05 24.59 6.08
C SER A 580 -0.52 24.48 5.98
N PRO A 581 0.03 23.44 5.32
CA PRO A 581 1.47 23.30 5.15
C PRO A 581 2.12 24.50 4.43
N LYS A 582 1.36 25.18 3.56
CA LYS A 582 1.84 26.37 2.85
C LYS A 582 2.04 27.53 3.81
N GLN A 583 1.00 27.94 4.54
CA GLN A 583 1.08 29.05 5.48
C GLN A 583 2.13 28.81 6.57
N LEU A 584 2.16 27.58 7.09
CA LEU A 584 3.15 27.16 8.07
C LEU A 584 4.58 27.28 7.51
N GLY A 585 4.80 26.84 6.28
CA GLY A 585 6.09 26.95 5.61
C GLY A 585 6.52 28.40 5.41
N ASP A 586 5.61 29.26 4.98
CA ASP A 586 5.86 30.69 4.77
C ASP A 586 6.26 31.37 6.10
N ILE A 587 5.55 31.07 7.20
CA ILE A 587 5.88 31.60 8.54
C ILE A 587 7.26 31.11 9.01
N LEU A 588 7.51 29.81 8.97
CA LEU A 588 8.75 29.24 9.53
C LEU A 588 10.00 29.62 8.72
N PHE A 589 9.91 29.57 7.39
CA PHE A 589 11.09 29.67 6.52
C PHE A 589 11.25 31.04 5.85
N GLU A 590 10.18 31.79 5.59
CA GLU A 590 10.29 33.15 5.02
C GLU A 590 10.31 34.25 6.09
N LYS A 591 9.38 34.16 7.04
CA LYS A 591 9.27 35.20 8.08
C LYS A 591 10.28 34.99 9.20
N LEU A 592 10.29 33.82 9.82
CA LEU A 592 11.14 33.49 10.97
C LEU A 592 12.55 32.99 10.57
N LYS A 593 12.72 32.54 9.34
CA LYS A 593 14.00 32.10 8.75
C LYS A 593 14.74 31.09 9.64
N ILE A 594 14.00 30.09 10.16
CA ILE A 594 14.57 29.08 11.07
C ILE A 594 15.64 28.19 10.41
N ASP A 595 15.65 28.13 9.07
CA ASP A 595 16.65 27.44 8.27
C ASP A 595 17.13 28.33 7.13
N SER A 596 18.45 28.34 6.88
CA SER A 596 19.06 29.07 5.76
C SER A 596 18.86 28.40 4.40
N LYS A 597 18.57 27.08 4.37
CA LYS A 597 18.37 26.26 3.16
C LYS A 597 17.21 25.28 3.35
N PRO A 598 15.98 25.79 3.50
CA PRO A 598 14.83 24.93 3.80
C PRO A 598 14.53 23.98 2.66
N LYS A 599 14.24 22.72 3.03
CA LYS A 599 13.78 21.71 2.06
C LYS A 599 12.45 22.13 1.46
N LYS A 600 12.32 21.99 0.15
CA LYS A 600 11.06 22.16 -0.56
C LYS A 600 10.54 20.81 -1.07
N THR A 601 9.22 20.70 -1.13
CA THR A 601 8.55 19.59 -1.78
C THR A 601 8.76 19.67 -3.30
N LYS A 602 8.46 18.56 -4.01
CA LYS A 602 8.48 18.55 -5.49
C LYS A 602 7.58 19.62 -6.14
N THR A 603 6.63 20.17 -5.37
CA THR A 603 5.72 21.25 -5.80
C THR A 603 6.23 22.64 -5.48
N GLY A 604 7.46 22.77 -4.97
CA GLY A 604 8.06 24.06 -4.61
C GLY A 604 7.62 24.65 -3.26
N GLN A 605 6.67 24.01 -2.55
CA GLN A 605 6.27 24.40 -1.20
C GLN A 605 7.33 23.99 -0.18
N TYR A 606 7.46 24.70 0.90
CA TYR A 606 8.31 24.27 2.01
C TYR A 606 7.84 22.94 2.59
N ALA A 607 8.76 22.02 2.78
CA ALA A 607 8.47 20.76 3.44
C ALA A 607 8.36 21.01 4.96
N THR A 608 7.20 20.69 5.52
CA THR A 608 6.89 20.86 6.95
C THR A 608 6.57 19.55 7.65
N SER A 609 7.03 18.40 7.10
CA SER A 609 6.87 17.11 7.76
C SER A 609 7.61 17.06 9.08
N GLU A 610 7.23 16.13 9.96
CA GLU A 610 7.87 15.94 11.26
C GLU A 610 9.39 15.72 11.12
N GLU A 611 9.82 14.88 10.16
CA GLU A 611 11.24 14.64 9.86
C GLU A 611 12.02 15.92 9.51
N VAL A 612 11.37 16.88 8.86
CA VAL A 612 12.00 18.16 8.48
C VAL A 612 12.06 19.13 9.64
N LEU A 613 11.01 19.15 10.48
CA LEU A 613 10.89 20.12 11.58
C LEU A 613 11.59 19.66 12.87
N ALA A 614 11.59 18.36 13.18
CA ALA A 614 12.13 17.83 14.43
C ALA A 614 13.57 18.28 14.75
N PRO A 615 14.52 18.37 13.79
CA PRO A 615 15.88 18.86 14.08
C PRO A 615 15.95 20.31 14.57
N PHE A 616 14.90 21.12 14.31
CA PHE A 616 14.83 22.52 14.72
C PHE A 616 14.11 22.73 16.04
N ALA A 617 13.42 21.71 16.59
CA ALA A 617 12.61 21.82 17.80
C ALA A 617 13.41 22.27 19.03
N ALA A 618 14.64 21.77 19.19
CA ALA A 618 15.51 22.12 20.31
C ALA A 618 15.98 23.58 20.26
N LYS A 619 16.05 24.19 19.08
CA LYS A 619 16.55 25.57 18.85
C LYS A 619 15.45 26.61 18.73
N HIS A 620 14.27 26.19 18.31
CA HIS A 620 13.13 27.08 18.01
C HIS A 620 11.88 26.59 18.72
N LYS A 621 11.49 27.29 19.78
CA LYS A 621 10.32 26.92 20.60
C LYS A 621 9.04 26.81 19.76
N ILE A 622 8.83 27.71 18.79
CA ILE A 622 7.68 27.64 17.88
C ILE A 622 7.61 26.31 17.14
N VAL A 623 8.73 25.72 16.74
CA VAL A 623 8.76 24.42 16.07
C VAL A 623 8.36 23.30 17.03
N ALA A 624 8.85 23.32 18.26
CA ALA A 624 8.45 22.38 19.30
C ALA A 624 6.94 22.45 19.56
N ASP A 625 6.41 23.66 19.72
CA ASP A 625 4.98 23.89 19.97
C ASP A 625 4.11 23.46 18.77
N ILE A 626 4.56 23.64 17.52
CA ILE A 626 3.86 23.17 16.31
C ILE A 626 3.84 21.64 16.25
N LEU A 627 4.95 20.97 16.54
CA LEU A 627 5.00 19.51 16.58
C LEU A 627 4.08 18.96 17.67
N GLU A 628 4.06 19.59 18.84
CA GLU A 628 3.16 19.26 19.93
C GLU A 628 1.69 19.48 19.56
N TRP A 629 1.36 20.61 18.95
CA TRP A 629 0.03 20.90 18.43
C TRP A 629 -0.45 19.83 17.45
N ARG A 630 0.39 19.42 16.50
CA ARG A 630 0.07 18.34 15.56
C ARG A 630 -0.19 17.01 16.25
N GLN A 631 0.60 16.66 17.26
CA GLN A 631 0.41 15.44 18.04
C GLN A 631 -0.92 15.47 18.79
N VAL A 632 -1.25 16.59 19.44
CA VAL A 632 -2.52 16.76 20.19
C VAL A 632 -3.71 16.72 19.23
N GLN A 633 -3.66 17.42 18.12
CA GLN A 633 -4.72 17.42 17.09
C GLN A 633 -4.96 16.01 16.52
N LYS A 634 -3.89 15.30 16.18
CA LYS A 634 -4.00 13.92 15.70
C LYS A 634 -4.59 12.99 16.76
N LEU A 635 -4.14 13.12 18.01
CA LEU A 635 -4.65 12.33 19.13
C LEU A 635 -6.15 12.55 19.31
N LYS A 636 -6.57 13.81 19.33
CA LYS A 636 -7.98 14.19 19.49
C LYS A 636 -8.83 13.66 18.33
N SER A 637 -8.49 14.04 17.09
CA SER A 637 -9.33 13.71 15.93
C SER A 637 -9.35 12.23 15.59
N THR A 638 -8.21 11.53 15.73
CA THR A 638 -8.10 10.13 15.29
C THR A 638 -8.58 9.13 16.31
N TYR A 639 -8.45 9.46 17.62
CA TYR A 639 -8.76 8.51 18.69
C TYR A 639 -9.84 9.03 19.64
N VAL A 640 -9.66 10.21 20.25
CA VAL A 640 -10.53 10.66 21.35
C VAL A 640 -11.95 10.96 20.87
N ASP A 641 -12.10 11.64 19.75
CA ASP A 641 -13.40 11.98 19.17
C ASP A 641 -13.95 10.86 18.27
N ALA A 642 -13.08 10.08 17.62
CA ALA A 642 -13.51 9.04 16.68
C ALA A 642 -13.95 7.75 17.38
N LEU A 643 -13.23 7.27 18.39
CA LEU A 643 -13.55 6.00 19.07
C LEU A 643 -14.97 5.92 19.65
N PRO A 644 -15.53 6.98 20.27
CA PRO A 644 -16.93 6.97 20.73
C PRO A 644 -17.96 6.69 19.63
N LEU A 645 -17.64 7.06 18.38
CA LEU A 645 -18.52 6.85 17.22
C LEU A 645 -18.52 5.39 16.75
N GLU A 646 -17.46 4.65 17.09
CA GLU A 646 -17.29 3.22 16.75
C GLU A 646 -17.98 2.28 17.75
N VAL A 647 -18.57 2.80 18.83
CA VAL A 647 -19.30 1.98 19.81
C VAL A 647 -20.57 1.42 19.16
N ASN A 648 -20.65 0.10 19.04
CA ASN A 648 -21.81 -0.58 18.50
C ASN A 648 -23.03 -0.41 19.42
N LYS A 649 -24.14 0.03 18.87
CA LYS A 649 -25.38 0.36 19.63
C LYS A 649 -26.01 -0.85 20.29
N ASN A 650 -25.82 -2.05 19.76
CA ASN A 650 -26.43 -3.27 20.26
C ASN A 650 -25.63 -3.88 21.41
N THR A 651 -24.29 -3.81 21.34
CA THR A 651 -23.40 -4.43 22.32
C THR A 651 -22.86 -3.43 23.34
N GLY A 652 -22.86 -2.12 23.02
CA GLY A 652 -22.23 -1.09 23.82
C GLY A 652 -20.69 -1.14 23.81
N ARG A 653 -20.08 -1.91 22.88
CA ARG A 653 -18.64 -2.17 22.83
C ARG A 653 -18.06 -1.77 21.48
N VAL A 654 -16.74 -1.60 21.42
CA VAL A 654 -16.00 -1.37 20.18
C VAL A 654 -15.52 -2.71 19.64
N HIS A 655 -15.78 -2.98 18.37
CA HIS A 655 -15.42 -4.20 17.68
C HIS A 655 -14.49 -3.89 16.52
N THR A 656 -13.25 -4.35 16.59
CA THR A 656 -12.30 -4.29 15.46
C THR A 656 -12.44 -5.53 14.58
N THR A 657 -11.83 -5.50 13.42
CA THR A 657 -11.63 -6.67 12.55
C THR A 657 -10.14 -6.94 12.39
N TYR A 658 -9.70 -8.16 12.72
CA TYR A 658 -8.33 -8.61 12.53
C TYR A 658 -8.15 -9.28 11.17
N MET A 659 -7.23 -8.76 10.37
CA MET A 659 -6.92 -9.27 9.03
C MET A 659 -5.65 -10.13 9.09
N GLN A 660 -5.76 -11.41 8.70
CA GLN A 660 -4.63 -12.35 8.64
C GLN A 660 -3.81 -12.22 7.36
N THR A 661 -4.34 -11.57 6.33
CA THR A 661 -3.83 -11.61 4.95
C THR A 661 -3.29 -10.27 4.44
N VAL A 662 -3.05 -9.29 5.33
CA VAL A 662 -2.58 -7.94 4.94
C VAL A 662 -1.08 -7.80 5.10
N ALA A 663 -0.54 -8.20 6.24
CA ALA A 663 0.89 -8.06 6.50
C ALA A 663 1.66 -9.28 5.97
N ALA A 664 2.55 -9.07 5.02
CA ALA A 664 3.33 -10.17 4.43
C ALA A 664 4.32 -10.85 5.41
N THR A 665 4.47 -10.32 6.63
CA THR A 665 5.25 -10.93 7.73
C THR A 665 4.46 -11.95 8.56
N GLY A 666 3.15 -12.12 8.32
CA GLY A 666 2.29 -12.94 9.18
C GLY A 666 1.67 -12.21 10.36
N ARG A 667 2.04 -10.93 10.62
CA ARG A 667 1.39 -10.13 11.66
C ARG A 667 -0.08 -9.89 11.33
N LEU A 668 -0.92 -9.81 12.36
CA LEU A 668 -2.30 -9.37 12.23
C LEU A 668 -2.35 -7.86 11.96
N SER A 669 -3.33 -7.43 11.20
CA SER A 669 -3.66 -6.01 11.02
C SER A 669 -5.06 -5.78 11.57
N SER A 670 -5.26 -4.70 12.32
CA SER A 670 -6.54 -4.31 12.93
C SER A 670 -7.18 -3.18 12.12
N ASN A 671 -8.46 -3.35 11.77
CA ASN A 671 -9.21 -2.37 10.97
C ASN A 671 -10.62 -2.15 11.53
N ASN A 672 -11.16 -0.98 11.29
CA ASN A 672 -12.55 -0.59 11.57
C ASN A 672 -12.99 -0.84 13.02
N PRO A 673 -12.35 -0.18 14.03
CA PRO A 673 -11.21 0.72 13.97
C PRO A 673 -9.85 0.00 14.12
N ASN A 674 -8.73 0.68 13.76
CA ASN A 674 -7.41 0.15 14.05
C ASN A 674 -7.02 0.38 15.51
N LEU A 675 -7.15 -0.65 16.33
CA LEU A 675 -6.83 -0.60 17.77
C LEU A 675 -5.34 -0.89 18.06
N GLN A 676 -4.56 -1.37 17.07
CA GLN A 676 -3.13 -1.63 17.25
C GLN A 676 -2.28 -0.36 17.24
N ASN A 677 -2.84 0.77 16.79
CA ASN A 677 -2.14 2.05 16.73
C ASN A 677 -2.47 3.01 17.87
N ILE A 678 -3.17 2.56 18.92
CA ILE A 678 -3.45 3.39 20.11
C ILE A 678 -2.13 3.81 20.77
N PRO A 679 -1.83 5.12 20.90
CA PRO A 679 -0.52 5.59 21.35
C PRO A 679 -0.18 5.17 22.78
N ILE A 680 1.11 4.86 23.02
CA ILE A 680 1.63 4.52 24.35
C ILE A 680 2.90 5.31 24.72
N ARG A 681 3.58 5.90 23.73
CA ARG A 681 4.90 6.52 23.96
C ARG A 681 4.85 7.87 24.66
N THR A 682 3.75 8.60 24.51
CA THR A 682 3.59 9.92 25.12
C THR A 682 2.59 9.90 26.27
N PRO A 683 2.78 10.71 27.33
CA PRO A 683 1.84 10.76 28.44
C PRO A 683 0.39 11.05 28.01
N ARG A 684 0.19 11.96 27.04
CA ARG A 684 -1.14 12.25 26.49
C ARG A 684 -1.72 11.05 25.72
N GLY A 685 -0.88 10.35 24.94
CA GLY A 685 -1.32 9.15 24.21
C GLY A 685 -1.74 8.03 25.14
N GLN A 686 -1.00 7.83 26.24
CA GLN A 686 -1.32 6.85 27.27
C GLN A 686 -2.70 7.06 27.89
N GLN A 687 -3.17 8.31 28.03
CA GLN A 687 -4.51 8.60 28.58
C GLN A 687 -5.62 7.95 27.73
N VAL A 688 -5.44 7.80 26.42
CA VAL A 688 -6.44 7.13 25.56
C VAL A 688 -6.64 5.67 26.00
N ARG A 689 -5.58 4.99 26.44
CA ARG A 689 -5.67 3.60 26.94
C ARG A 689 -6.52 3.48 28.22
N LYS A 690 -6.65 4.53 29.02
CA LYS A 690 -7.55 4.53 30.20
C LYS A 690 -9.01 4.39 29.83
N ALA A 691 -9.39 4.80 28.64
CA ALA A 691 -10.77 4.67 28.17
C ALA A 691 -11.17 3.22 27.89
N PHE A 692 -10.22 2.32 27.69
CA PHE A 692 -10.49 0.89 27.49
C PHE A 692 -10.58 0.22 28.87
N ILE A 693 -11.78 -0.20 29.24
CA ILE A 693 -12.13 -0.66 30.59
C ILE A 693 -12.67 -2.09 30.56
N ALA A 694 -12.65 -2.75 31.70
CA ALA A 694 -13.31 -4.03 31.92
C ALA A 694 -14.83 -3.93 31.73
N ARG A 695 -15.52 -5.04 31.45
CA ARG A 695 -16.96 -5.05 31.14
C ARG A 695 -17.86 -4.54 32.25
N ASN A 696 -17.48 -4.72 33.51
CA ASN A 696 -18.21 -4.25 34.68
C ASN A 696 -17.29 -4.31 35.93
N PRO A 697 -17.72 -3.84 37.11
CA PRO A 697 -16.91 -3.82 38.32
C PRO A 697 -16.45 -5.20 38.85
N ASP A 698 -17.07 -6.31 38.41
CA ASP A 698 -16.68 -7.67 38.83
C ASP A 698 -15.54 -8.23 37.98
N TYR A 699 -15.13 -7.49 36.94
CA TYR A 699 -14.04 -7.84 36.01
C TYR A 699 -12.85 -6.89 36.16
N VAL A 700 -11.72 -7.36 35.69
CA VAL A 700 -10.49 -6.59 35.52
C VAL A 700 -9.92 -6.87 34.15
N LEU A 701 -9.12 -5.95 33.64
CA LEU A 701 -8.29 -6.21 32.47
C LEU A 701 -6.98 -6.87 32.92
N LEU A 702 -6.61 -7.92 32.20
CA LEU A 702 -5.30 -8.55 32.28
C LEU A 702 -4.56 -8.28 30.98
N SER A 703 -3.39 -7.65 31.04
CA SER A 703 -2.46 -7.50 29.93
C SER A 703 -1.36 -8.56 30.09
N ALA A 704 -0.98 -9.18 28.99
CA ALA A 704 0.13 -10.12 28.89
C ALA A 704 0.99 -9.76 27.70
N ASP A 705 2.22 -9.34 27.93
CA ASP A 705 3.15 -8.83 26.93
C ASP A 705 4.43 -9.66 26.87
N TYR A 706 4.90 -10.00 25.68
CA TYR A 706 6.17 -10.69 25.52
C TYR A 706 7.35 -9.76 25.77
N SER A 707 8.18 -10.13 26.70
CA SER A 707 9.40 -9.37 27.00
C SER A 707 10.46 -9.58 25.92
N GLN A 708 10.63 -8.58 25.07
CA GLN A 708 11.70 -8.49 24.06
C GLN A 708 11.76 -9.68 23.10
N ILE A 709 10.61 -10.15 22.62
CA ILE A 709 10.51 -11.38 21.83
C ILE A 709 11.42 -11.38 20.59
N GLU A 710 11.50 -10.26 19.86
CA GLU A 710 12.33 -10.18 18.65
C GLU A 710 13.84 -10.33 18.95
N LEU A 711 14.31 -9.77 20.09
CA LEU A 711 15.70 -9.93 20.52
C LEU A 711 15.99 -11.37 20.99
N ARG A 712 15.02 -12.04 21.59
CA ARG A 712 15.15 -13.45 21.98
C ARG A 712 15.19 -14.36 20.74
N ILE A 713 14.35 -14.06 19.75
CA ILE A 713 14.33 -14.81 18.49
C ILE A 713 15.66 -14.65 17.74
N ILE A 714 16.17 -13.43 17.58
CA ILE A 714 17.41 -13.23 16.85
C ILE A 714 18.63 -13.83 17.58
N ALA A 715 18.65 -13.79 18.92
CA ALA A 715 19.67 -14.45 19.72
C ALA A 715 19.68 -15.97 19.46
N ALA A 716 18.49 -16.58 19.42
CA ALA A 716 18.34 -18.02 19.15
C ALA A 716 18.71 -18.36 17.69
N LEU A 717 18.20 -17.60 16.70
CA LEU A 717 18.45 -17.85 15.28
C LEU A 717 19.92 -17.62 14.87
N SER A 718 20.59 -16.65 15.47
CA SER A 718 22.00 -16.37 15.23
C SER A 718 22.95 -17.24 16.04
N GLU A 719 22.44 -18.00 17.02
CA GLU A 719 23.23 -18.76 17.99
C GLU A 719 24.27 -17.87 18.70
N GLU A 720 23.87 -16.61 19.01
CA GLU A 720 24.78 -15.64 19.62
C GLU A 720 24.91 -15.91 21.13
N HIS A 721 26.01 -16.56 21.52
CA HIS A 721 26.25 -17.03 22.87
C HIS A 721 26.12 -15.90 23.91
N ASN A 722 26.72 -14.75 23.66
CA ASN A 722 26.70 -13.63 24.58
C ASN A 722 25.30 -13.09 24.87
N MET A 723 24.41 -13.12 23.85
CA MET A 723 23.01 -12.75 24.04
C MET A 723 22.22 -13.84 24.75
N ILE A 724 22.42 -15.10 24.35
CA ILE A 724 21.78 -16.27 24.97
C ILE A 724 22.07 -16.33 26.45
N GLU A 725 23.35 -16.19 26.84
CA GLU A 725 23.74 -16.18 28.26
C GLU A 725 23.07 -15.05 29.05
N SER A 726 23.04 -13.84 28.51
CA SER A 726 22.38 -12.72 29.16
C SER A 726 20.89 -13.00 29.41
N PHE A 727 20.21 -13.59 28.45
CA PHE A 727 18.79 -13.98 28.61
C PHE A 727 18.59 -15.14 29.60
N LEU A 728 19.50 -16.12 29.62
CA LEU A 728 19.44 -17.24 30.57
C LEU A 728 19.67 -16.78 32.01
N ARG A 729 20.48 -15.75 32.22
CA ARG A 729 20.72 -15.11 33.50
C ARG A 729 19.66 -14.10 33.89
N ASN A 730 18.64 -13.91 33.06
CA ASN A 730 17.57 -12.90 33.23
C ASN A 730 18.12 -11.49 33.39
N GLU A 731 19.22 -11.14 32.70
CA GLU A 731 19.79 -9.81 32.68
C GLU A 731 19.00 -8.88 31.78
N ASP A 732 19.00 -7.58 32.09
CA ASP A 732 18.51 -6.54 31.16
C ASP A 732 19.43 -6.53 29.91
N ILE A 733 18.97 -7.06 28.80
CA ILE A 733 19.74 -7.22 27.56
C ILE A 733 20.32 -5.88 27.07
N HIS A 734 19.63 -4.76 27.25
CA HIS A 734 20.12 -3.46 26.84
C HIS A 734 21.26 -2.98 27.75
N ARG A 735 21.16 -3.28 29.03
CA ARG A 735 22.22 -3.00 29.99
C ARG A 735 23.42 -3.93 29.80
N SER A 736 23.18 -5.20 29.58
CA SER A 736 24.23 -6.18 29.27
C SER A 736 24.95 -5.85 27.95
N THR A 737 24.22 -5.44 26.91
CA THR A 737 24.83 -4.94 25.66
C THR A 737 25.66 -3.70 25.92
N ALA A 738 25.16 -2.72 26.67
CA ALA A 738 25.91 -1.52 27.00
C ALA A 738 27.19 -1.81 27.76
N ALA A 739 27.14 -2.68 28.79
CA ALA A 739 28.34 -3.10 29.54
C ALA A 739 29.43 -3.66 28.62
N LYS A 740 29.05 -4.55 27.70
CA LYS A 740 29.97 -5.20 26.74
C LYS A 740 30.51 -4.24 25.69
N VAL A 741 29.63 -3.42 25.09
CA VAL A 741 30.01 -2.53 23.99
C VAL A 741 30.84 -1.33 24.48
N PHE A 742 30.49 -0.77 25.64
CA PHE A 742 31.26 0.34 26.24
C PHE A 742 32.38 -0.12 27.16
N ASN A 743 32.53 -1.45 27.33
CA ASN A 743 33.53 -2.07 28.18
C ASN A 743 33.51 -1.52 29.62
N VAL A 744 32.34 -1.49 30.23
CA VAL A 744 32.13 -1.05 31.62
C VAL A 744 31.47 -2.16 32.44
N PRO A 745 31.65 -2.24 33.76
CA PRO A 745 30.91 -3.17 34.61
C PRO A 745 29.38 -2.96 34.45
N LEU A 746 28.60 -4.03 34.60
CA LEU A 746 27.16 -4.00 34.46
C LEU A 746 26.48 -2.97 35.37
N GLU A 747 26.98 -2.83 36.62
CA GLU A 747 26.46 -1.92 37.62
C GLU A 747 26.75 -0.45 37.30
N GLU A 748 27.81 -0.17 36.56
CA GLU A 748 28.30 1.17 36.21
C GLU A 748 27.67 1.69 34.90
N VAL A 749 26.88 0.88 34.20
CA VAL A 749 26.20 1.30 32.96
C VAL A 749 25.28 2.46 33.26
N THR A 750 25.53 3.60 32.59
CA THR A 750 24.70 4.81 32.70
C THR A 750 23.37 4.64 31.96
N ARG A 751 22.39 5.48 32.33
CA ARG A 751 21.08 5.50 31.64
C ARG A 751 21.21 5.83 30.15
N GLU A 752 22.16 6.69 29.80
CA GLU A 752 22.44 7.09 28.42
C GLU A 752 23.04 5.92 27.60
N GLN A 753 24.10 5.27 28.12
CA GLN A 753 24.69 4.08 27.51
C GLN A 753 23.66 2.98 27.29
N ARG A 754 22.81 2.72 28.29
CA ARG A 754 21.68 1.78 28.13
C ARG A 754 20.71 2.20 27.03
N SER A 755 20.42 3.50 26.90
CA SER A 755 19.54 4.04 25.86
C SER A 755 20.17 3.87 24.47
N HIS A 756 21.44 4.19 24.31
CA HIS A 756 22.19 3.96 23.06
C HIS A 756 22.19 2.47 22.68
N ALA A 757 22.49 1.59 23.63
CA ALA A 757 22.47 0.15 23.42
C ALA A 757 21.06 -0.35 23.05
N LYS A 758 20.00 0.18 23.64
CA LYS A 758 18.62 -0.11 23.24
C LYS A 758 18.36 0.27 21.80
N THR A 759 18.77 1.47 21.38
CA THR A 759 18.60 1.94 20.01
C THR A 759 19.38 1.09 19.02
N VAL A 760 20.60 0.67 19.37
CA VAL A 760 21.42 -0.22 18.53
C VAL A 760 20.84 -1.62 18.48
N ASN A 761 20.43 -2.22 19.59
CA ASN A 761 19.84 -3.56 19.63
C ASN A 761 18.63 -3.70 18.67
N PHE A 762 17.74 -2.73 18.70
CA PHE A 762 16.61 -2.72 17.74
C PHE A 762 17.05 -2.28 16.35
N GLY A 763 17.91 -1.27 16.26
CA GLY A 763 18.39 -0.74 15.00
C GLY A 763 19.08 -1.78 14.12
N ILE A 764 19.87 -2.66 14.70
CA ILE A 764 20.57 -3.74 13.98
C ILE A 764 19.58 -4.71 13.35
N ILE A 765 18.52 -5.09 14.08
CA ILE A 765 17.45 -5.95 13.55
C ILE A 765 16.79 -5.30 12.33
N TYR A 766 16.62 -3.99 12.36
CA TYR A 766 16.01 -3.23 11.27
C TYR A 766 17.02 -2.71 10.21
N GLY A 767 18.30 -3.12 10.29
CA GLY A 767 19.34 -2.76 9.34
C GLY A 767 19.69 -1.28 9.37
N VAL A 768 19.81 -0.69 10.58
CA VAL A 768 20.18 0.72 10.75
C VAL A 768 21.58 0.99 10.23
N SER A 769 21.74 2.08 9.47
CA SER A 769 23.06 2.61 9.09
C SER A 769 23.60 3.59 10.13
N ALA A 770 24.90 3.90 10.07
CA ALA A 770 25.50 4.92 10.94
C ALA A 770 24.80 6.29 10.81
N PHE A 771 24.32 6.62 9.62
CA PHE A 771 23.51 7.82 9.40
C PHE A 771 22.13 7.72 10.08
N GLY A 772 21.46 6.57 9.97
CA GLY A 772 20.17 6.36 10.65
C GLY A 772 20.28 6.36 12.17
N LEU A 773 21.34 5.80 12.71
CA LEU A 773 21.61 5.79 14.15
C LEU A 773 21.91 7.21 14.68
N SER A 774 22.77 7.97 14.00
CA SER A 774 23.05 9.37 14.36
C SER A 774 21.84 10.29 14.29
N ALA A 775 20.84 9.97 13.48
CA ALA A 775 19.59 10.71 13.43
C ALA A 775 18.61 10.39 14.59
N GLN A 776 18.83 9.26 15.29
CA GLN A 776 17.97 8.78 16.39
C GLN A 776 18.62 8.94 17.77
N THR A 777 19.89 9.34 17.80
CA THR A 777 20.69 9.54 19.01
C THR A 777 21.39 10.90 18.94
N ASP A 778 22.03 11.30 20.02
CA ASP A 778 22.92 12.46 20.10
C ASP A 778 24.34 12.19 19.59
N LEU A 779 24.63 10.96 19.13
CA LEU A 779 25.91 10.56 18.60
C LEU A 779 26.18 11.14 17.21
N SER A 780 27.42 11.53 16.94
CA SER A 780 27.88 11.87 15.62
C SER A 780 27.86 10.64 14.70
N ARG A 781 27.93 10.86 13.39
CA ARG A 781 27.98 9.76 12.41
C ARG A 781 29.20 8.86 12.60
N SER A 782 30.33 9.42 13.03
CA SER A 782 31.56 8.65 13.32
C SER A 782 31.40 7.76 14.54
N GLU A 783 30.89 8.32 15.64
CA GLU A 783 30.60 7.57 16.87
C GLU A 783 29.54 6.50 16.65
N SER A 784 28.50 6.81 15.87
CA SER A 784 27.46 5.83 15.46
C SER A 784 28.05 4.66 14.67
N LYS A 785 29.03 4.92 13.80
CA LYS A 785 29.73 3.87 13.05
C LYS A 785 30.57 3.01 13.97
N GLU A 786 31.38 3.63 14.86
CA GLU A 786 32.21 2.94 15.82
C GLU A 786 31.37 2.06 16.76
N LEU A 787 30.23 2.58 17.22
CA LEU A 787 29.30 1.83 18.05
C LEU A 787 28.74 0.59 17.34
N ILE A 788 28.35 0.71 16.05
CA ILE A 788 27.88 -0.42 15.23
C ILE A 788 28.99 -1.44 15.01
N ASP A 789 30.21 -0.99 14.71
CA ASP A 789 31.36 -1.87 14.48
C ASP A 789 31.73 -2.63 15.76
N THR A 790 31.75 -1.97 16.92
CA THR A 790 31.96 -2.57 18.23
C THR A 790 30.85 -3.55 18.62
N TYR A 791 29.60 -3.20 18.30
CA TYR A 791 28.48 -4.09 18.52
C TYR A 791 28.63 -5.41 17.76
N TYR A 792 29.03 -5.38 16.49
CA TYR A 792 29.25 -6.59 15.69
C TYR A 792 30.54 -7.35 16.12
N ALA A 793 31.51 -6.67 16.66
CA ALA A 793 32.69 -7.33 17.27
C ALA A 793 32.29 -8.07 18.56
N THR A 794 31.36 -7.51 19.34
CA THR A 794 30.80 -8.12 20.55
C THR A 794 29.86 -9.30 20.24
N TYR A 795 29.14 -9.22 19.13
CA TYR A 795 28.15 -10.20 18.68
C TYR A 795 28.47 -10.73 17.28
N PRO A 796 29.55 -11.50 17.08
CA PRO A 796 30.02 -11.92 15.75
C PRO A 796 29.04 -12.88 15.03
N ASN A 797 28.37 -13.76 15.78
CA ASN A 797 27.41 -14.71 15.20
C ASN A 797 26.18 -13.99 14.64
N LEU A 798 25.81 -12.88 15.21
CA LEU A 798 24.73 -12.05 14.69
C LEU A 798 25.05 -11.50 13.30
N ARG A 799 26.27 -11.00 13.09
CA ARG A 799 26.73 -10.55 11.76
C ARG A 799 26.74 -11.68 10.74
N ASN A 800 27.21 -12.85 11.15
CA ASN A 800 27.22 -14.05 10.31
C ASN A 800 25.81 -14.48 9.92
N TYR A 801 24.86 -14.43 10.86
CA TYR A 801 23.44 -14.72 10.59
C TYR A 801 22.87 -13.75 9.56
N ILE A 802 23.08 -12.44 9.71
CA ILE A 802 22.60 -11.40 8.78
C ILE A 802 23.12 -11.70 7.37
N ASN A 803 24.41 -11.97 7.21
CA ASN A 803 24.99 -12.27 5.91
C ASN A 803 24.41 -13.55 5.30
N LYS A 804 24.27 -14.62 6.10
CA LYS A 804 23.65 -15.87 5.66
C LYS A 804 22.21 -15.70 5.20
N GLN A 805 21.42 -14.87 5.90
CA GLN A 805 20.02 -14.60 5.51
C GLN A 805 19.95 -13.86 4.16
N ILE A 806 20.83 -12.91 3.93
CA ILE A 806 20.92 -12.19 2.65
C ILE A 806 21.35 -13.13 1.52
N GLU A 807 22.35 -13.99 1.76
CA GLU A 807 22.80 -15.00 0.80
C GLU A 807 21.69 -16.01 0.48
N PHE A 808 21.01 -16.53 1.51
CA PHE A 808 19.87 -17.42 1.35
C PHE A 808 18.76 -16.77 0.50
N ALA A 809 18.44 -15.51 0.80
CA ALA A 809 17.44 -14.75 0.04
C ALA A 809 17.85 -14.58 -1.44
N ARG A 810 19.14 -14.35 -1.72
CA ARG A 810 19.67 -14.27 -3.09
C ARG A 810 19.59 -15.60 -3.82
N GLU A 811 19.88 -16.71 -3.14
CA GLU A 811 19.84 -18.03 -3.74
C GLU A 811 18.41 -18.51 -4.03
N HIS A 812 17.48 -18.25 -3.10
CA HIS A 812 16.13 -18.84 -3.12
C HIS A 812 15.01 -17.87 -3.51
N GLY A 813 15.25 -16.55 -3.49
CA GLY A 813 14.24 -15.52 -3.75
C GLY A 813 13.26 -15.27 -2.60
N TYR A 814 13.43 -15.93 -1.46
CA TYR A 814 12.60 -15.78 -0.25
C TYR A 814 13.41 -16.03 1.03
N VAL A 815 12.81 -15.68 2.17
CA VAL A 815 13.25 -16.09 3.51
C VAL A 815 12.10 -16.74 4.27
N GLU A 816 12.41 -17.46 5.35
CA GLU A 816 11.42 -18.24 6.11
C GLU A 816 11.45 -17.89 7.61
N THR A 817 10.27 -17.96 8.25
CA THR A 817 10.16 -17.93 9.72
C THR A 817 10.56 -19.28 10.33
N ILE A 818 10.60 -19.36 11.68
CA ILE A 818 10.85 -20.62 12.41
C ILE A 818 9.83 -21.73 12.10
N LEU A 819 8.63 -21.36 11.63
CA LEU A 819 7.60 -22.32 11.20
C LEU A 819 7.61 -22.58 9.68
N GLY A 820 8.52 -21.93 8.91
CA GLY A 820 8.62 -22.08 7.47
C GLY A 820 7.67 -21.18 6.67
N ARG A 821 7.10 -20.13 7.28
CA ARG A 821 6.34 -19.11 6.54
C ARG A 821 7.27 -18.35 5.61
N ARG A 822 6.95 -18.29 4.32
CA ARG A 822 7.79 -17.66 3.31
C ARG A 822 7.45 -16.18 3.13
N ARG A 823 8.51 -15.38 3.03
CA ARG A 823 8.48 -13.99 2.56
C ARG A 823 9.28 -13.90 1.27
N TYR A 824 8.63 -13.70 0.14
CA TYR A 824 9.28 -13.53 -1.16
C TYR A 824 9.93 -12.15 -1.28
N LEU A 825 11.09 -12.09 -1.94
CA LEU A 825 11.93 -10.90 -2.07
C LEU A 825 12.35 -10.71 -3.53
N PRO A 826 11.43 -10.36 -4.44
CA PRO A 826 11.70 -10.23 -5.87
C PRO A 826 12.81 -9.20 -6.18
N ASP A 827 12.97 -8.19 -5.32
CA ASP A 827 13.94 -7.10 -5.48
C ASP A 827 15.34 -7.42 -4.93
N ILE A 828 15.60 -8.64 -4.45
CA ILE A 828 16.88 -9.00 -3.80
C ILE A 828 18.09 -8.91 -4.74
N HIS A 829 17.85 -9.06 -6.04
CA HIS A 829 18.86 -8.94 -7.12
C HIS A 829 18.80 -7.59 -7.83
N SER A 830 18.01 -6.64 -7.36
CA SER A 830 17.87 -5.34 -8.01
C SER A 830 19.24 -4.66 -8.18
N HIS A 831 19.52 -4.12 -9.35
CA HIS A 831 20.72 -3.33 -9.60
C HIS A 831 20.67 -1.99 -8.84
N ASN A 832 19.47 -1.45 -8.57
CA ASN A 832 19.32 -0.26 -7.75
C ASN A 832 19.65 -0.55 -6.28
N GLN A 833 20.72 0.06 -5.78
CA GLN A 833 21.23 -0.15 -4.41
C GLN A 833 20.18 0.17 -3.33
N VAL A 834 19.32 1.18 -3.53
CA VAL A 834 18.28 1.57 -2.56
C VAL A 834 17.20 0.50 -2.48
N VAL A 835 16.73 0.01 -3.63
CA VAL A 835 15.73 -1.05 -3.75
C VAL A 835 16.28 -2.36 -3.19
N ARG A 836 17.48 -2.77 -3.63
CA ARG A 836 18.18 -3.96 -3.13
C ARG A 836 18.42 -3.88 -1.62
N GLY A 837 18.89 -2.74 -1.11
CA GLY A 837 19.08 -2.54 0.32
C GLY A 837 17.77 -2.64 1.12
N GLY A 838 16.63 -2.26 0.53
CA GLY A 838 15.30 -2.52 1.08
C GLY A 838 14.99 -4.02 1.18
N ALA A 839 15.24 -4.77 0.12
CA ALA A 839 15.04 -6.22 0.09
C ALA A 839 15.99 -6.95 1.05
N GLU A 840 17.27 -6.54 1.14
CA GLU A 840 18.23 -7.08 2.10
C GLU A 840 17.82 -6.85 3.56
N ARG A 841 17.29 -5.65 3.88
CA ARG A 841 16.70 -5.41 5.22
C ARG A 841 15.50 -6.32 5.49
N ASN A 842 14.63 -6.50 4.52
CA ASN A 842 13.49 -7.41 4.65
C ASN A 842 13.94 -8.87 4.80
N ALA A 843 15.03 -9.28 4.16
CA ALA A 843 15.60 -10.62 4.32
C ALA A 843 16.00 -10.93 5.77
N VAL A 844 16.45 -9.92 6.51
CA VAL A 844 16.83 -10.05 7.93
C VAL A 844 15.62 -9.92 8.86
N ASN A 845 14.74 -8.93 8.59
CA ASN A 845 13.62 -8.60 9.48
C ASN A 845 12.47 -9.59 9.40
N ALA A 846 12.14 -10.07 8.20
CA ALA A 846 10.95 -10.89 8.01
C ALA A 846 10.99 -12.22 8.78
N PRO A 847 12.12 -12.97 8.86
CA PRO A 847 12.21 -14.15 9.71
C PRO A 847 11.95 -13.86 11.18
N ILE A 848 12.44 -12.74 11.71
CA ILE A 848 12.33 -12.36 13.11
C ILE A 848 10.92 -11.94 13.46
N GLN A 849 10.40 -10.93 12.74
CA GLN A 849 9.05 -10.41 12.96
C GLN A 849 7.97 -11.45 12.68
N GLY A 850 8.17 -12.25 11.63
CA GLY A 850 7.25 -13.31 11.28
C GLY A 850 7.24 -14.44 12.30
N SER A 851 8.40 -14.81 12.85
CA SER A 851 8.48 -15.79 13.93
C SER A 851 7.80 -15.31 15.21
N ALA A 852 7.96 -14.02 15.55
CA ALA A 852 7.24 -13.43 16.68
C ALA A 852 5.73 -13.48 16.47
N ALA A 853 5.26 -13.16 15.25
CA ALA A 853 3.84 -13.26 14.89
C ALA A 853 3.32 -14.71 14.95
N ASP A 854 4.10 -15.67 14.51
CA ASP A 854 3.74 -17.09 14.57
C ASP A 854 3.64 -17.58 16.04
N ILE A 855 4.58 -17.18 16.89
CA ILE A 855 4.60 -17.53 18.32
C ILE A 855 3.37 -16.98 19.06
N ILE A 856 3.03 -15.71 18.87
CA ILE A 856 1.85 -15.13 19.56
C ILE A 856 0.55 -15.76 19.08
N LYS A 857 0.44 -16.12 17.80
CA LYS A 857 -0.72 -16.84 17.26
C LYS A 857 -0.87 -18.23 17.90
N ILE A 858 0.23 -18.96 18.11
CA ILE A 858 0.21 -20.23 18.85
C ILE A 858 -0.32 -20.03 20.27
N ALA A 859 0.19 -19.00 20.97
CA ALA A 859 -0.27 -18.66 22.31
C ALA A 859 -1.77 -18.33 22.33
N MET A 860 -2.25 -17.50 21.39
CA MET A 860 -3.67 -17.15 21.27
C MET A 860 -4.57 -18.38 21.11
N ILE A 861 -4.20 -19.33 20.24
CA ILE A 861 -4.95 -20.55 20.02
C ILE A 861 -4.97 -21.42 21.28
N ARG A 862 -3.81 -21.60 21.92
CA ARG A 862 -3.71 -22.39 23.18
C ARG A 862 -4.55 -21.80 24.30
N ILE A 863 -4.44 -20.49 24.54
CA ILE A 863 -5.21 -19.79 25.57
C ILE A 863 -6.70 -19.93 25.30
N HIS A 864 -7.14 -19.64 24.07
CA HIS A 864 -8.55 -19.74 23.69
C HIS A 864 -9.11 -21.14 23.95
N ASN A 865 -8.40 -22.19 23.52
CA ASN A 865 -8.83 -23.58 23.71
C ASN A 865 -8.87 -23.98 25.20
N GLN A 866 -7.91 -23.51 26.02
CA GLN A 866 -7.89 -23.79 27.46
C GLN A 866 -9.02 -23.08 28.21
N LEU A 867 -9.31 -21.80 27.85
CA LEU A 867 -10.44 -21.05 28.42
C LEU A 867 -11.77 -21.75 28.12
N GLN A 868 -11.93 -22.26 26.89
CA GLN A 868 -13.12 -23.01 26.51
C GLN A 868 -13.23 -24.36 27.22
N ALA A 869 -12.15 -25.14 27.23
CA ALA A 869 -12.12 -26.45 27.86
C ALA A 869 -12.44 -26.40 29.36
N GLN A 870 -11.98 -25.36 30.05
CA GLN A 870 -12.25 -25.12 31.46
C GLN A 870 -13.55 -24.34 31.73
N LYS A 871 -14.28 -23.98 30.65
CA LYS A 871 -15.56 -23.23 30.69
C LYS A 871 -15.44 -21.91 31.47
N LEU A 872 -14.28 -21.23 31.36
CA LEU A 872 -14.04 -19.96 32.02
C LEU A 872 -14.82 -18.84 31.31
N GLN A 873 -15.21 -17.82 32.09
CA GLN A 873 -15.90 -16.64 31.58
C GLN A 873 -14.92 -15.57 31.02
N THR A 874 -13.64 -15.73 31.28
CA THR A 874 -12.58 -14.88 30.75
C THR A 874 -12.61 -14.85 29.23
N ARG A 875 -12.41 -13.66 28.64
CA ARG A 875 -12.39 -13.47 27.18
C ARG A 875 -11.13 -12.72 26.75
N MET A 876 -10.50 -13.19 25.67
CA MET A 876 -9.46 -12.46 24.99
C MET A 876 -10.11 -11.34 24.17
N LEU A 877 -9.65 -10.10 24.34
CA LEU A 877 -10.24 -8.91 23.73
C LEU A 877 -9.40 -8.36 22.59
N LEU A 878 -8.11 -8.11 22.86
CA LEU A 878 -7.21 -7.42 21.94
C LEU A 878 -5.91 -8.17 21.77
N GLN A 879 -5.37 -8.09 20.55
CA GLN A 879 -3.99 -8.40 20.23
C GLN A 879 -3.35 -7.13 19.66
N VAL A 880 -2.28 -6.63 20.28
CA VAL A 880 -1.59 -5.39 19.93
C VAL A 880 -0.09 -5.64 19.95
N HIS A 881 0.53 -5.74 18.77
CA HIS A 881 1.94 -6.09 18.60
C HIS A 881 2.28 -7.46 19.23
N ASP A 882 2.91 -7.49 20.37
CA ASP A 882 3.30 -8.65 21.17
C ASP A 882 2.50 -8.79 22.49
N GLU A 883 1.46 -7.97 22.67
CA GLU A 883 0.57 -7.91 23.82
C GLU A 883 -0.78 -8.59 23.53
N LEU A 884 -1.31 -9.31 24.52
CA LEU A 884 -2.68 -9.83 24.57
C LEU A 884 -3.44 -9.20 25.76
N VAL A 885 -4.66 -8.73 25.53
CA VAL A 885 -5.50 -8.13 26.56
C VAL A 885 -6.75 -8.97 26.77
N PHE A 886 -7.08 -9.23 28.03
CA PHE A 886 -8.18 -10.07 28.45
C PHE A 886 -9.13 -9.33 29.40
N ASP A 887 -10.40 -9.70 29.34
CA ASP A 887 -11.45 -9.32 30.26
C ASP A 887 -11.67 -10.49 31.21
N VAL A 888 -11.28 -10.35 32.50
CA VAL A 888 -11.16 -11.45 33.45
C VAL A 888 -12.09 -11.22 34.64
N PRO A 889 -13.02 -12.14 34.97
CA PRO A 889 -13.70 -12.10 36.24
C PRO A 889 -12.72 -12.14 37.41
N LYS A 890 -12.89 -11.28 38.39
CA LYS A 890 -12.01 -11.25 39.57
C LYS A 890 -11.89 -12.62 40.26
N THR A 891 -12.92 -13.45 40.20
CA THR A 891 -12.93 -14.82 40.73
C THR A 891 -12.06 -15.80 39.92
N GLU A 892 -11.79 -15.53 38.65
CA GLU A 892 -10.98 -16.38 37.78
C GLU A 892 -9.52 -15.96 37.73
N LEU A 893 -9.16 -14.78 38.24
CA LEU A 893 -7.85 -14.15 38.05
C LEU A 893 -6.67 -15.04 38.44
N GLU A 894 -6.76 -15.74 39.58
CA GLU A 894 -5.69 -16.61 40.08
C GLU A 894 -5.54 -17.90 39.26
N ILE A 895 -6.53 -18.26 38.46
CA ILE A 895 -6.49 -19.40 37.53
C ILE A 895 -5.95 -18.92 36.18
N VAL A 896 -6.44 -17.75 35.73
CA VAL A 896 -6.14 -17.25 34.38
C VAL A 896 -4.72 -16.71 34.24
N LYS A 897 -4.17 -16.06 35.28
CA LYS A 897 -2.79 -15.56 35.24
C LYS A 897 -1.76 -16.64 34.89
N PRO A 898 -1.64 -17.75 35.65
CA PRO A 898 -0.68 -18.79 35.31
C PRO A 898 -1.00 -19.48 33.99
N LEU A 899 -2.29 -19.66 33.65
CA LEU A 899 -2.71 -20.25 32.39
C LEU A 899 -2.19 -19.44 31.18
N VAL A 900 -2.41 -18.12 31.19
CA VAL A 900 -1.96 -17.22 30.12
C VAL A 900 -0.44 -17.18 30.06
N LYS A 901 0.23 -17.02 31.20
CA LYS A 901 1.69 -16.98 31.29
C LYS A 901 2.32 -18.26 30.72
N GLU A 902 1.87 -19.41 31.19
CA GLU A 902 2.38 -20.70 30.73
C GLU A 902 2.14 -20.92 29.24
N ALA A 903 0.96 -20.58 28.74
CA ALA A 903 0.63 -20.73 27.32
C ALA A 903 1.49 -19.83 26.43
N MET A 904 1.83 -18.61 26.86
CA MET A 904 2.72 -17.70 26.15
C MET A 904 4.18 -18.16 26.24
N GLU A 905 4.70 -18.42 27.44
CA GLU A 905 6.11 -18.79 27.64
C GLU A 905 6.48 -20.14 26.99
N ASN A 906 5.51 -21.05 26.91
CA ASN A 906 5.68 -22.37 26.27
C ASN A 906 5.11 -22.44 24.83
N ALA A 907 4.75 -21.31 24.22
CA ALA A 907 4.20 -21.29 22.87
C ALA A 907 5.16 -21.93 21.85
N PHE A 908 6.43 -21.68 21.99
CA PHE A 908 7.49 -22.28 21.15
C PHE A 908 8.79 -22.47 21.98
N THR A 909 9.57 -23.49 21.67
CA THR A 909 10.85 -23.74 22.33
C THR A 909 11.99 -23.11 21.54
N LEU A 910 12.69 -22.17 22.16
CA LEU A 910 13.90 -21.53 21.64
C LEU A 910 15.11 -21.89 22.53
N ALA A 911 16.33 -21.58 22.07
CA ALA A 911 17.56 -21.66 22.88
C ALA A 911 17.56 -20.66 24.06
N VAL A 912 16.66 -19.70 24.06
CA VAL A 912 16.39 -18.73 25.13
C VAL A 912 14.96 -18.88 25.61
N PRO A 913 14.66 -18.69 26.90
CA PRO A 913 13.28 -18.74 27.38
C PRO A 913 12.45 -17.60 26.79
N LEU A 914 11.20 -17.86 26.41
CA LEU A 914 10.21 -16.83 26.21
C LEU A 914 9.71 -16.36 27.60
N VAL A 915 9.54 -15.06 27.75
CA VAL A 915 9.06 -14.48 29.00
C VAL A 915 7.86 -13.58 28.70
N ALA A 916 6.79 -13.76 29.48
CA ALA A 916 5.59 -12.95 29.40
C ALA A 916 5.40 -12.15 30.71
N ASP A 917 5.35 -10.84 30.59
CA ASP A 917 5.03 -9.93 31.70
C ASP A 917 3.52 -9.77 31.80
N LEU A 918 3.00 -9.86 33.02
CA LEU A 918 1.56 -9.76 33.29
C LEU A 918 1.25 -8.53 34.14
N GLY A 919 0.27 -7.76 33.73
CA GLY A 919 -0.27 -6.66 34.50
C GLY A 919 -1.80 -6.74 34.62
N VAL A 920 -2.36 -6.21 35.69
CA VAL A 920 -3.79 -6.22 36.00
C VAL A 920 -4.25 -4.84 36.39
N GLY A 921 -5.33 -4.39 35.79
CA GLY A 921 -5.88 -3.06 36.08
C GLY A 921 -7.37 -2.96 35.77
N ASN A 922 -7.99 -1.85 36.19
CA ASN A 922 -9.39 -1.56 35.85
C ASN A 922 -9.53 -1.02 34.42
N ASN A 923 -8.45 -0.56 33.84
CA ASN A 923 -8.34 -0.09 32.43
C ASN A 923 -7.04 -0.60 31.81
N TRP A 924 -6.92 -0.42 30.51
CA TRP A 924 -5.77 -0.95 29.76
C TRP A 924 -4.44 -0.28 30.14
N LEU A 925 -4.45 1.01 30.49
CA LEU A 925 -3.20 1.69 30.91
C LEU A 925 -2.69 1.14 32.25
N ASP A 926 -3.59 0.92 33.20
CA ASP A 926 -3.20 0.40 34.53
C ASP A 926 -2.80 -1.08 34.48
N ALA A 927 -3.27 -1.80 33.44
CA ALA A 927 -2.94 -3.20 33.22
C ALA A 927 -1.63 -3.41 32.45
N HIS A 928 -1.09 -2.38 31.79
CA HIS A 928 0.10 -2.48 30.92
C HIS A 928 1.44 -2.21 31.66
#